data_4f278ab97d4e8407e0733fff30ac3ac6
#
_entry.id   4f278ab97d4e8407e0733fff30ac3ac6
#
_cell.length_a   1.000
_cell.length_b   1.000
_cell.length_c   1.000
_cell.angle_alpha   90.00
_cell.angle_beta   90.00
_cell.angle_gamma   90.00
#
_symmetry.space_group_name_H-M   'P 1'
#
loop_
_entity.id
_entity.type
_entity.pdbx_description
1 polymer ?
#
loop_
_entity_poly.entity_id
_entity_poly.type
_entity_poly.pdbx_seq_one_letter_code
_entity_poly.pdbx_strand_id
1 'polypeptide(L)'
;MSKTCLDHVYCNQPQRINLVTSGDIGLSDHLPVFVVRKYAREHPNKKCSRIKYRDMKSFDEDLFKQSLKSTPWESVFVFEEIDDIVYAWEELFNNALNDHSPWREKRVKYATQPPWMSNAVIKRLHSRDRLLKVARKSDNSSDWANYREARNKAVSALRSAKREFYKNAFDENRNNPKATWNTIKTLAGSGRMHNEISNLNLDGRAVENAAEIAEQFNLYFSTIAENLRAGLSNIPSDLSKLVNFVESRKDPDVLFSVPEITSAQVLQIIKNIRPHKAAGIDKISARFLRIAAPIVAQSIAKIINISFSTGKFPARWKTAYVTPLFKQGVASDPSNYRPISVLPVVSKVIERHMHNSLYCYLMENNLIYSRQSGFRKMHSTETALIKLIDELLFSLDNNKVSGMVLVDYRKAFDMVDHRLLLHKLELYGIADQELSWCRSYLSDRKQVVRVNGNESSEASMLHGVPQGSILGPLFFILFINDLPLHTSAQIDLYADDTTVTASADVKALATLNSSLNKSVSEIQLWASANKLPLNEDKTKVLMISGKRQTENIKRSDLEVIVNDKQLSIVHCATLLGVEIDSKLSFYEHVEKVCKKLASRIAILRKIRACLPLNQRLQYYNSVIRPIMSYANVIWASCDKELLYRIFKLQKRAARVVCYADRLASSVALFNMLGWIPFYEQHKIDKCALMYKRVNGMLPNYLNDHLVLNNKRHSRDTRFATINAVCPKYKRETEGGRSFAVTATKLWNNLPLHTRKLDSVTCLRKNMFARIFKEQLTLKHFVV
;
A
#
# COMPACT_ATOMS: atom_id res chain seq x y z
N MET A 1 41.30 43.93 -25.41
CA MET A 1 40.31 43.27 -24.52
C MET A 1 40.96 42.00 -23.97
N SER A 2 41.25 41.96 -22.70
CA SER A 2 41.82 40.77 -22.03
C SER A 2 40.75 39.68 -21.95
N LYS A 3 40.99 38.54 -22.60
CA LYS A 3 40.15 37.33 -22.45
C LYS A 3 40.48 36.65 -21.12
N THR A 4 39.68 36.92 -20.11
CA THR A 4 39.75 36.20 -18.83
C THR A 4 38.80 35.00 -18.86
N CYS A 5 39.29 33.81 -18.50
CA CYS A 5 38.46 32.64 -18.32
C CYS A 5 37.98 32.62 -16.87
N LEU A 6 36.67 32.88 -16.65
CA LEU A 6 36.06 32.94 -15.32
C LEU A 6 35.54 31.56 -14.85
N ASP A 7 35.24 30.67 -15.80
CA ASP A 7 34.69 29.36 -15.48
C ASP A 7 35.74 28.25 -15.65
N HIS A 8 35.98 27.47 -14.60
CA HIS A 8 36.95 26.39 -14.57
C HIS A 8 36.26 25.04 -14.36
N VAL A 9 36.72 24.03 -15.10
CA VAL A 9 36.32 22.64 -14.90
C VAL A 9 37.48 21.85 -14.31
N TYR A 10 37.32 21.37 -13.09
CA TYR A 10 38.33 20.53 -12.42
C TYR A 10 38.00 19.05 -12.63
N CYS A 11 39.01 18.27 -13.01
CA CYS A 11 38.90 16.82 -13.19
C CYS A 11 40.08 16.08 -12.61
N ASN A 12 39.79 15.07 -11.77
CA ASN A 12 40.79 14.18 -11.19
C ASN A 12 41.32 13.10 -12.18
N GLN A 13 40.75 13.02 -13.38
CA GLN A 13 41.16 12.07 -14.43
C GLN A 13 41.18 12.75 -15.81
N PRO A 14 42.13 13.67 -16.07
CA PRO A 14 42.17 14.47 -17.28
C PRO A 14 42.32 13.64 -18.56
N GLN A 15 42.94 12.44 -18.49
CA GLN A 15 43.06 11.51 -19.62
C GLN A 15 41.72 10.97 -20.14
N ARG A 16 40.66 11.11 -19.38
CA ARG A 16 39.29 10.75 -19.79
C ARG A 16 38.54 11.87 -20.46
N ILE A 17 39.07 13.08 -20.49
CA ILE A 17 38.45 14.20 -21.17
C ILE A 17 38.80 14.12 -22.66
N ASN A 18 37.78 14.11 -23.52
CA ASN A 18 37.98 14.02 -24.97
C ASN A 18 37.95 15.39 -25.66
N LEU A 19 37.13 16.30 -25.13
CA LEU A 19 36.96 17.64 -25.66
C LEU A 19 36.49 18.58 -24.57
N VAL A 20 37.06 19.77 -24.55
CA VAL A 20 36.54 20.91 -23.79
C VAL A 20 36.30 22.04 -24.80
N THR A 21 35.11 22.56 -24.87
CA THR A 21 34.78 23.66 -25.78
C THR A 21 33.76 24.58 -25.12
N SER A 22 33.71 25.82 -25.58
CA SER A 22 32.66 26.78 -25.22
C SER A 22 31.91 27.19 -26.47
N GLY A 23 30.64 27.54 -26.34
CA GLY A 23 29.79 27.95 -27.43
C GLY A 23 28.69 28.90 -26.97
N ASP A 24 28.37 29.88 -27.79
CA ASP A 24 27.28 30.79 -27.52
C ASP A 24 25.94 30.06 -27.68
N ILE A 25 25.12 30.09 -26.63
CA ILE A 25 23.76 29.53 -26.65
C ILE A 25 22.69 30.63 -26.53
N GLY A 26 23.09 31.91 -26.50
CA GLY A 26 22.20 33.04 -26.45
C GLY A 26 21.31 33.17 -25.21
N LEU A 27 21.70 32.53 -24.08
CA LEU A 27 20.93 32.51 -22.84
C LEU A 27 21.54 33.33 -21.70
N SER A 28 22.83 33.69 -21.81
CA SER A 28 23.60 34.41 -20.78
C SER A 28 24.77 35.12 -21.42
N ASP A 29 25.31 36.14 -20.75
CA ASP A 29 26.56 36.78 -21.00
C ASP A 29 27.81 35.90 -20.77
N HIS A 30 27.61 34.80 -20.08
CA HIS A 30 28.61 33.72 -19.92
C HIS A 30 28.45 32.64 -20.99
N LEU A 31 29.57 32.21 -21.57
CA LEU A 31 29.62 31.10 -22.52
C LEU A 31 29.64 29.77 -21.74
N PRO A 32 28.70 28.86 -21.92
CA PRO A 32 28.74 27.56 -21.27
C PRO A 32 29.93 26.73 -21.72
N VAL A 33 30.59 26.08 -20.77
CA VAL A 33 31.71 25.19 -21.03
C VAL A 33 31.19 23.75 -21.19
N PHE A 34 31.37 23.17 -22.37
CA PHE A 34 31.03 21.78 -22.66
C PHE A 34 32.23 20.88 -22.48
N VAL A 35 32.08 19.88 -21.60
CA VAL A 35 33.12 18.85 -21.37
C VAL A 35 32.63 17.51 -21.86
N VAL A 36 33.30 16.94 -22.84
CA VAL A 36 33.04 15.59 -23.34
C VAL A 36 34.01 14.63 -22.70
N ARG A 37 33.49 13.79 -21.79
CA ARG A 37 34.28 12.78 -21.08
C ARG A 37 34.12 11.40 -21.73
N LYS A 38 35.20 10.67 -21.91
CA LYS A 38 35.17 9.23 -22.25
C LYS A 38 34.65 8.46 -21.04
N TYR A 39 33.39 8.03 -21.15
CA TYR A 39 32.75 7.14 -20.18
C TYR A 39 32.80 5.72 -20.75
N ALA A 40 33.76 4.91 -20.32
CA ALA A 40 33.61 3.48 -20.52
C ALA A 40 32.45 3.03 -19.65
N ARG A 41 31.28 2.85 -20.26
CA ARG A 41 30.25 2.01 -19.62
C ARG A 41 30.92 0.63 -19.47
N GLU A 42 31.29 0.28 -18.27
CA GLU A 42 31.40 -1.13 -17.93
C GLU A 42 29.98 -1.67 -18.14
N HIS A 43 29.77 -2.34 -19.28
CA HIS A 43 28.60 -3.18 -19.40
C HIS A 43 28.83 -4.28 -18.35
N PRO A 44 28.08 -4.33 -17.27
CA PRO A 44 28.16 -5.49 -16.40
C PRO A 44 27.95 -6.68 -17.32
N ASN A 45 28.92 -7.59 -17.33
CA ASN A 45 28.78 -8.85 -18.05
C ASN A 45 27.48 -9.45 -17.57
N LYS A 46 26.41 -9.33 -18.39
CA LYS A 46 25.09 -9.86 -18.05
C LYS A 46 25.23 -11.36 -18.04
N LYS A 47 25.65 -11.87 -16.87
CA LYS A 47 25.76 -13.30 -16.62
C LYS A 47 24.41 -13.93 -16.99
N CYS A 48 24.42 -14.96 -17.82
CA CYS A 48 23.23 -15.74 -18.06
C CYS A 48 22.72 -16.27 -16.72
N SER A 49 21.55 -15.88 -16.31
CA SER A 49 20.92 -16.44 -15.11
C SER A 49 20.26 -17.78 -15.47
N ARG A 50 20.52 -18.80 -14.66
CA ARG A 50 19.73 -20.04 -14.70
C ARG A 50 18.53 -19.83 -13.77
N ILE A 51 17.34 -20.12 -14.27
CA ILE A 51 16.11 -20.09 -13.47
C ILE A 51 15.55 -21.51 -13.38
N LYS A 52 15.22 -21.94 -12.16
CA LYS A 52 14.44 -23.14 -11.91
C LYS A 52 12.95 -22.81 -12.03
N TYR A 53 12.21 -23.60 -12.76
CA TYR A 53 10.78 -23.44 -12.94
C TYR A 53 10.10 -24.77 -13.08
N ARG A 54 8.81 -24.85 -12.71
CA ARG A 54 8.01 -26.04 -12.99
C ARG A 54 7.56 -26.04 -14.45
N ASP A 55 7.70 -27.18 -15.11
CA ASP A 55 7.23 -27.34 -16.49
C ASP A 55 5.71 -27.39 -16.52
N MET A 56 5.12 -26.38 -17.17
CA MET A 56 3.67 -26.23 -17.32
C MET A 56 3.20 -26.50 -18.75
N LYS A 57 4.12 -26.84 -19.67
CA LYS A 57 3.73 -27.06 -21.08
C LYS A 57 2.95 -28.35 -21.27
N SER A 58 3.37 -29.37 -20.53
CA SER A 58 2.75 -30.70 -20.55
C SER A 58 1.82 -30.95 -19.37
N PHE A 59 1.56 -29.91 -18.54
CA PHE A 59 0.69 -30.08 -17.38
C PHE A 59 -0.77 -30.22 -17.79
N ASP A 60 -1.33 -31.39 -17.51
CA ASP A 60 -2.74 -31.72 -17.67
C ASP A 60 -3.42 -31.67 -16.29
N GLU A 61 -4.43 -30.83 -16.16
CA GLU A 61 -5.14 -30.61 -14.90
C GLU A 61 -5.99 -31.83 -14.50
N ASP A 62 -6.56 -32.53 -15.46
CA ASP A 62 -7.45 -33.67 -15.19
C ASP A 62 -6.66 -34.92 -14.82
N LEU A 63 -5.53 -35.16 -15.50
CA LEU A 63 -4.61 -36.27 -15.14
C LEU A 63 -4.01 -36.01 -13.75
N PHE A 64 -3.64 -34.76 -13.42
CA PHE A 64 -3.17 -34.42 -12.09
C PHE A 64 -4.24 -34.68 -11.02
N LYS A 65 -5.50 -34.29 -11.27
CA LYS A 65 -6.61 -34.56 -10.34
C LYS A 65 -6.86 -36.07 -10.20
N GLN A 66 -6.70 -36.85 -11.28
CA GLN A 66 -6.84 -38.31 -11.22
C GLN A 66 -5.74 -38.93 -10.36
N SER A 67 -4.49 -38.53 -10.54
CA SER A 67 -3.36 -38.95 -9.70
C SER A 67 -3.61 -38.61 -8.21
N LEU A 68 -4.09 -37.42 -7.92
CA LEU A 68 -4.43 -37.04 -6.55
C LEU A 68 -5.57 -37.87 -5.96
N LYS A 69 -6.56 -38.30 -6.75
CA LYS A 69 -7.64 -39.17 -6.29
C LYS A 69 -7.15 -40.58 -5.94
N SER A 70 -6.14 -41.08 -6.63
CA SER A 70 -5.53 -42.41 -6.37
C SER A 70 -4.50 -42.34 -5.22
N THR A 71 -4.10 -41.16 -4.78
CA THR A 71 -3.16 -40.99 -3.68
C THR A 71 -3.80 -41.38 -2.35
N PRO A 72 -3.16 -42.23 -1.52
CA PRO A 72 -3.74 -42.72 -0.27
C PRO A 72 -3.62 -41.70 0.87
N TRP A 73 -4.42 -40.64 0.82
CA TRP A 73 -4.36 -39.54 1.82
C TRP A 73 -4.59 -39.98 3.27
N GLU A 74 -5.34 -41.08 3.49
CA GLU A 74 -5.60 -41.57 4.83
C GLU A 74 -4.36 -42.23 5.46
N SER A 75 -3.39 -42.67 4.68
CA SER A 75 -2.16 -43.29 5.19
C SER A 75 -1.31 -42.38 6.04
N VAL A 76 -1.43 -41.05 5.86
CA VAL A 76 -0.66 -40.06 6.65
C VAL A 76 -1.13 -40.01 8.11
N PHE A 77 -2.35 -40.47 8.41
CA PHE A 77 -2.92 -40.46 9.75
C PHE A 77 -2.59 -41.70 10.57
N VAL A 78 -1.69 -42.56 10.09
CA VAL A 78 -1.06 -43.62 10.87
C VAL A 78 -0.06 -43.01 11.89
N PHE A 79 0.49 -41.84 11.60
CA PHE A 79 1.38 -41.15 12.50
C PHE A 79 0.60 -40.43 13.61
N GLU A 80 1.17 -40.40 14.82
CA GLU A 80 0.57 -39.76 15.99
C GLU A 80 0.94 -38.25 16.06
N GLU A 81 2.19 -37.94 15.67
CA GLU A 81 2.69 -36.54 15.73
C GLU A 81 2.28 -35.74 14.52
N ILE A 82 1.77 -34.53 14.79
CA ILE A 82 1.29 -33.63 13.72
C ILE A 82 2.37 -33.27 12.70
N ASP A 83 3.63 -33.21 13.11
CA ASP A 83 4.75 -32.88 12.23
C ASP A 83 5.03 -33.99 11.23
N ASP A 84 4.91 -35.25 11.63
CA ASP A 84 5.07 -36.40 10.76
C ASP A 84 3.89 -36.54 9.80
N ILE A 85 2.67 -36.28 10.26
CA ILE A 85 1.46 -36.25 9.43
C ILE A 85 1.64 -35.21 8.32
N VAL A 86 2.06 -34.00 8.66
CA VAL A 86 2.26 -32.91 7.69
C VAL A 86 3.40 -33.21 6.73
N TYR A 87 4.50 -33.77 7.23
CA TYR A 87 5.61 -34.20 6.39
C TYR A 87 5.17 -35.23 5.35
N ALA A 88 4.49 -36.27 5.78
CA ALA A 88 4.00 -37.33 4.89
C ALA A 88 2.99 -36.79 3.87
N TRP A 89 2.09 -35.87 4.30
CA TRP A 89 1.13 -35.23 3.41
C TRP A 89 1.81 -34.38 2.34
N GLU A 90 2.80 -33.56 2.72
CA GLU A 90 3.55 -32.74 1.79
C GLU A 90 4.35 -33.58 0.78
N GLU A 91 4.93 -34.69 1.23
CA GLU A 91 5.65 -35.61 0.33
C GLU A 91 4.71 -36.27 -0.68
N LEU A 92 3.55 -36.79 -0.26
CA LEU A 92 2.56 -37.32 -1.17
C LEU A 92 2.10 -36.29 -2.20
N PHE A 93 1.83 -35.05 -1.74
CA PHE A 93 1.42 -33.97 -2.64
C PHE A 93 2.51 -33.59 -3.64
N ASN A 94 3.75 -33.44 -3.16
CA ASN A 94 4.88 -33.06 -4.01
C ASN A 94 5.26 -34.16 -4.99
N ASN A 95 5.15 -35.43 -4.63
CA ASN A 95 5.37 -36.56 -5.55
C ASN A 95 4.37 -36.51 -6.69
N ALA A 96 3.07 -36.46 -6.39
CA ALA A 96 2.04 -36.33 -7.43
C ALA A 96 2.26 -35.07 -8.30
N LEU A 97 2.69 -33.96 -7.69
CA LEU A 97 2.97 -32.72 -8.42
C LEU A 97 4.22 -32.83 -9.30
N ASN A 98 5.27 -33.54 -8.87
CA ASN A 98 6.51 -33.73 -9.64
C ASN A 98 6.27 -34.58 -10.87
N ASP A 99 5.40 -35.60 -10.77
CA ASP A 99 5.06 -36.47 -11.91
C ASP A 99 4.39 -35.70 -13.06
N HIS A 100 3.53 -34.71 -12.71
CA HIS A 100 2.78 -33.94 -13.70
C HIS A 100 3.42 -32.57 -14.05
N SER A 101 4.28 -32.03 -13.21
CA SER A 101 4.94 -30.72 -13.40
C SER A 101 6.34 -30.74 -12.80
N PRO A 102 7.30 -31.46 -13.44
CA PRO A 102 8.65 -31.59 -12.94
C PRO A 102 9.40 -30.25 -12.94
N TRP A 103 10.40 -30.14 -12.07
CA TRP A 103 11.32 -29.01 -12.05
C TRP A 103 12.27 -29.09 -13.24
N ARG A 104 12.40 -27.96 -13.97
CA ARG A 104 13.36 -27.77 -15.07
C ARG A 104 14.21 -26.52 -14.84
N GLU A 105 15.41 -26.53 -15.42
CA GLU A 105 16.26 -25.36 -15.45
C GLU A 105 16.28 -24.75 -16.86
N LYS A 106 16.18 -23.43 -16.93
CA LYS A 106 16.31 -22.69 -18.18
C LYS A 106 17.37 -21.61 -18.04
N ARG A 107 18.29 -21.58 -19.00
CA ARG A 107 19.24 -20.49 -19.17
C ARG A 107 18.53 -19.30 -19.83
N VAL A 108 18.39 -18.21 -19.10
CA VAL A 108 17.80 -16.97 -19.63
C VAL A 108 18.94 -16.12 -20.19
N LYS A 109 18.92 -15.90 -21.50
CA LYS A 109 19.76 -14.90 -22.16
C LYS A 109 18.99 -13.59 -22.11
N TYR A 110 19.62 -12.54 -21.57
CA TYR A 110 19.05 -11.20 -21.69
C TYR A 110 19.11 -10.77 -23.16
N ALA A 111 17.97 -10.41 -23.72
CA ALA A 111 17.94 -9.87 -25.07
C ALA A 111 18.73 -8.56 -25.11
N THR A 112 19.75 -8.50 -25.94
CA THR A 112 20.60 -7.32 -26.09
C THR A 112 19.89 -6.18 -26.81
N GLN A 113 18.82 -6.50 -27.54
CA GLN A 113 18.03 -5.53 -28.32
C GLN A 113 16.55 -5.62 -27.98
N PRO A 114 15.82 -4.51 -28.04
CA PRO A 114 14.36 -4.53 -27.89
C PRO A 114 13.71 -5.37 -29.00
N PRO A 115 12.62 -6.10 -28.71
CA PRO A 115 12.01 -7.04 -29.66
C PRO A 115 11.45 -6.38 -30.96
N TRP A 116 11.18 -5.07 -30.92
CA TRP A 116 10.73 -4.30 -32.08
C TRP A 116 11.87 -3.79 -32.96
N MET A 117 13.13 -4.08 -32.63
CA MET A 117 14.30 -3.72 -33.42
C MET A 117 14.53 -4.76 -34.53
N SER A 118 13.82 -4.59 -35.65
CA SER A 118 13.97 -5.47 -36.83
C SER A 118 15.26 -5.18 -37.58
N ASN A 119 15.75 -6.17 -38.39
CA ASN A 119 16.91 -6.00 -39.25
C ASN A 119 16.76 -4.81 -40.21
N ALA A 120 15.56 -4.53 -40.70
CA ALA A 120 15.27 -3.38 -41.54
C ALA A 120 15.52 -2.03 -40.81
N VAL A 121 15.12 -1.93 -39.55
CA VAL A 121 15.39 -0.75 -38.72
C VAL A 121 16.89 -0.61 -38.45
N ILE A 122 17.58 -1.71 -38.14
CA ILE A 122 19.03 -1.73 -37.90
C ILE A 122 19.80 -1.25 -39.14
N LYS A 123 19.44 -1.75 -40.32
CA LYS A 123 20.06 -1.29 -41.61
C LYS A 123 19.91 0.22 -41.82
N ARG A 124 18.73 0.80 -41.54
CA ARG A 124 18.51 2.24 -41.63
C ARG A 124 19.30 3.03 -40.59
N LEU A 125 19.48 2.51 -39.38
CA LEU A 125 20.34 3.13 -38.38
C LEU A 125 21.80 3.12 -38.81
N HIS A 126 22.30 2.02 -39.34
CA HIS A 126 23.68 1.94 -39.86
C HIS A 126 23.89 2.88 -41.04
N SER A 127 22.92 3.03 -41.96
CA SER A 127 22.99 3.99 -43.06
C SER A 127 23.07 5.43 -42.54
N ARG A 128 22.23 5.79 -41.57
CA ARG A 128 22.30 7.08 -40.88
C ARG A 128 23.67 7.36 -40.28
N ASP A 129 24.23 6.36 -39.56
CA ASP A 129 25.52 6.51 -38.88
C ASP A 129 26.69 6.62 -39.86
N ARG A 130 26.60 5.92 -41.00
CA ARG A 130 27.57 6.05 -42.07
C ARG A 130 27.54 7.46 -42.66
N LEU A 131 26.34 7.99 -43.01
CA LEU A 131 26.17 9.34 -43.57
C LEU A 131 26.58 10.43 -42.57
N LEU A 132 26.37 10.21 -41.27
CA LEU A 132 26.87 11.11 -40.22
C LEU A 132 28.40 11.20 -40.24
N LYS A 133 29.10 10.06 -40.40
CA LYS A 133 30.56 10.04 -40.49
C LYS A 133 31.06 10.80 -41.74
N VAL A 134 30.36 10.64 -42.87
CA VAL A 134 30.71 11.35 -44.10
C VAL A 134 30.50 12.87 -43.91
N ALA A 135 29.34 13.29 -43.45
CA ALA A 135 29.04 14.71 -43.24
C ALA A 135 29.98 15.40 -42.27
N ARG A 136 30.44 14.68 -41.21
CA ARG A 136 31.44 15.19 -40.28
C ARG A 136 32.88 15.28 -40.86
N LYS A 137 33.16 14.47 -41.88
CA LYS A 137 34.47 14.49 -42.53
C LYS A 137 34.56 15.53 -43.65
N SER A 138 33.49 15.67 -44.43
CA SER A 138 33.43 16.60 -45.58
C SER A 138 33.06 18.02 -45.20
N ASP A 139 32.26 18.16 -44.11
CA ASP A 139 31.60 19.38 -43.65
C ASP A 139 30.80 20.13 -44.72
N ASN A 140 30.37 19.38 -45.75
CA ASN A 140 29.61 19.91 -46.89
C ASN A 140 28.13 19.96 -46.61
N SER A 141 27.46 21.04 -47.04
CA SER A 141 25.99 21.23 -46.84
C SER A 141 25.14 20.12 -47.45
N SER A 142 25.57 19.55 -48.60
CA SER A 142 24.91 18.42 -49.26
C SER A 142 24.98 17.13 -48.42
N ASP A 143 26.12 16.81 -47.83
CA ASP A 143 26.28 15.62 -46.99
C ASP A 143 25.51 15.76 -45.68
N TRP A 144 25.43 16.96 -45.12
CA TRP A 144 24.56 17.26 -44.00
C TRP A 144 23.06 17.12 -44.34
N ALA A 145 22.66 17.49 -45.56
CA ALA A 145 21.28 17.28 -46.03
C ALA A 145 20.95 15.78 -46.17
N ASN A 146 21.86 15.00 -46.77
CA ASN A 146 21.74 13.54 -46.89
C ASN A 146 21.64 12.86 -45.51
N TYR A 147 22.46 13.28 -44.56
CA TYR A 147 22.36 12.78 -43.17
C TYR A 147 21.02 13.13 -42.51
N ARG A 148 20.51 14.38 -42.67
CA ARG A 148 19.22 14.79 -42.08
C ARG A 148 18.09 13.96 -42.66
N GLU A 149 18.10 13.66 -43.94
CA GLU A 149 17.11 12.80 -44.57
C GLU A 149 17.17 11.35 -44.04
N ALA A 150 18.36 10.77 -44.03
CA ALA A 150 18.56 9.41 -43.48
C ALA A 150 18.19 9.31 -42.01
N ARG A 151 18.51 10.36 -41.23
CA ARG A 151 18.11 10.44 -39.79
C ARG A 151 16.59 10.45 -39.66
N ASN A 152 15.91 11.24 -40.47
CA ASN A 152 14.44 11.34 -40.43
C ASN A 152 13.78 9.99 -40.84
N LYS A 153 14.30 9.33 -41.90
CA LYS A 153 13.86 8.01 -42.33
C LYS A 153 14.10 6.94 -41.24
N ALA A 154 15.27 6.95 -40.59
CA ALA A 154 15.59 6.03 -39.53
C ALA A 154 14.71 6.22 -38.29
N VAL A 155 14.45 7.48 -37.89
CA VAL A 155 13.56 7.83 -36.76
C VAL A 155 12.12 7.42 -37.04
N SER A 156 11.64 7.68 -38.29
CA SER A 156 10.29 7.27 -38.70
C SER A 156 10.12 5.75 -38.67
N ALA A 157 11.08 5.02 -39.25
CA ALA A 157 11.06 3.54 -39.24
C ALA A 157 11.06 2.96 -37.84
N LEU A 158 11.89 3.50 -36.94
CA LEU A 158 11.97 3.08 -35.55
C LEU A 158 10.66 3.32 -34.80
N ARG A 159 10.03 4.48 -35.02
CA ARG A 159 8.73 4.81 -34.42
C ARG A 159 7.61 3.90 -34.96
N SER A 160 7.61 3.62 -36.27
CA SER A 160 6.63 2.73 -36.88
C SER A 160 6.78 1.28 -36.39
N ALA A 161 7.99 0.73 -36.41
CA ALA A 161 8.26 -0.62 -35.94
C ALA A 161 7.86 -0.78 -34.45
N LYS A 162 8.16 0.20 -33.60
CA LYS A 162 7.75 0.20 -32.20
C LYS A 162 6.24 0.22 -32.07
N ARG A 163 5.55 1.06 -32.82
CA ARG A 163 4.08 1.19 -32.79
C ARG A 163 3.41 -0.10 -33.23
N GLU A 164 3.87 -0.68 -34.33
CA GLU A 164 3.34 -1.93 -34.87
C GLU A 164 3.54 -3.11 -33.92
N PHE A 165 4.75 -3.28 -33.38
CA PHE A 165 5.03 -4.31 -32.39
C PHE A 165 4.08 -4.27 -31.18
N TYR A 166 3.89 -3.08 -30.60
CA TYR A 166 3.01 -2.96 -29.43
C TYR A 166 1.53 -3.09 -29.81
N LYS A 167 1.11 -2.64 -30.99
CA LYS A 167 -0.24 -2.87 -31.49
C LYS A 167 -0.53 -4.39 -31.59
N ASN A 168 0.35 -5.14 -32.23
CA ASN A 168 0.23 -6.59 -32.35
C ASN A 168 0.24 -7.28 -30.98
N ALA A 169 1.14 -6.87 -30.07
CA ALA A 169 1.20 -7.40 -28.71
C ALA A 169 -0.10 -7.13 -27.90
N PHE A 170 -0.80 -6.02 -28.15
CA PHE A 170 -2.11 -5.76 -27.53
C PHE A 170 -3.23 -6.57 -28.16
N ASP A 171 -3.20 -6.78 -29.47
CA ASP A 171 -4.19 -7.59 -30.18
C ASP A 171 -4.08 -9.07 -29.77
N GLU A 172 -2.86 -9.60 -29.70
CA GLU A 172 -2.60 -10.97 -29.23
C GLU A 172 -3.03 -11.20 -27.78
N ASN A 173 -2.86 -10.20 -26.92
CA ASN A 173 -3.18 -10.26 -25.49
C ASN A 173 -4.57 -9.70 -25.15
N ARG A 174 -5.48 -9.55 -26.12
CA ARG A 174 -6.79 -8.92 -25.95
C ARG A 174 -7.62 -9.51 -24.80
N ASN A 175 -7.55 -10.83 -24.65
CA ASN A 175 -8.28 -11.59 -23.62
C ASN A 175 -7.44 -11.88 -22.36
N ASN A 176 -6.21 -11.35 -22.27
CA ASN A 176 -5.33 -11.55 -21.12
C ASN A 176 -4.98 -10.21 -20.43
N PRO A 177 -5.79 -9.77 -19.43
CA PRO A 177 -5.58 -8.49 -18.75
C PRO A 177 -4.19 -8.37 -18.08
N LYS A 178 -3.63 -9.48 -17.59
CA LYS A 178 -2.31 -9.49 -16.96
C LYS A 178 -1.19 -9.23 -17.97
N ALA A 179 -1.24 -9.89 -19.13
CA ALA A 179 -0.27 -9.69 -20.21
C ALA A 179 -0.38 -8.28 -20.78
N THR A 180 -1.60 -7.80 -21.06
CA THR A 180 -1.88 -6.41 -21.47
C THR A 180 -1.27 -5.41 -20.51
N TRP A 181 -1.46 -5.62 -19.20
CA TRP A 181 -0.92 -4.71 -18.18
C TRP A 181 0.62 -4.76 -18.09
N ASN A 182 1.22 -5.92 -18.26
CA ASN A 182 2.68 -6.05 -18.33
C ASN A 182 3.26 -5.32 -19.56
N THR A 183 2.58 -5.42 -20.71
CA THR A 183 2.95 -4.68 -21.93
C THR A 183 2.88 -3.16 -21.68
N ILE A 184 1.82 -2.67 -21.03
CA ILE A 184 1.70 -1.25 -20.63
C ILE A 184 2.85 -0.82 -19.72
N LYS A 185 3.17 -1.61 -18.70
CA LYS A 185 4.27 -1.32 -17.77
C LYS A 185 5.63 -1.26 -18.47
N THR A 186 5.88 -2.22 -19.35
CA THR A 186 7.12 -2.25 -20.16
C THR A 186 7.25 -1.02 -21.04
N LEU A 187 6.15 -0.65 -21.72
CA LEU A 187 6.10 0.52 -22.59
C LEU A 187 6.28 1.83 -21.80
N ALA A 188 5.73 1.91 -20.58
CA ALA A 188 5.86 3.07 -19.68
C ALA A 188 7.25 3.23 -19.07
N GLY A 189 8.16 2.28 -19.30
CA GLY A 189 9.47 2.26 -18.64
C GLY A 189 9.43 1.77 -17.19
N SER A 190 8.26 1.29 -16.76
CA SER A 190 8.06 0.65 -15.45
C SER A 190 8.16 -0.88 -15.56
N GLY A 191 8.64 -1.39 -16.71
CA GLY A 191 8.97 -2.79 -16.86
C GLY A 191 9.98 -3.17 -15.79
N ARG A 192 9.80 -4.37 -15.22
CA ARG A 192 10.58 -4.90 -14.12
C ARG A 192 12.01 -4.32 -14.10
N MET A 193 12.23 -3.23 -13.41
CA MET A 193 13.45 -3.13 -12.69
C MET A 193 13.36 -4.36 -11.76
N HIS A 194 14.08 -5.42 -12.04
CA HIS A 194 14.44 -6.31 -10.98
C HIS A 194 14.90 -5.36 -9.87
N ASN A 195 14.29 -5.43 -8.71
CA ASN A 195 14.87 -4.86 -7.51
C ASN A 195 16.08 -5.74 -7.19
N GLU A 196 17.04 -5.78 -8.12
CA GLU A 196 18.34 -6.37 -7.86
C GLU A 196 19.00 -5.47 -6.83
N ILE A 197 19.10 -5.98 -5.63
CA ILE A 197 19.88 -5.31 -4.59
C ILE A 197 21.33 -5.53 -4.99
N SER A 198 21.95 -4.48 -5.51
CA SER A 198 23.30 -4.57 -6.10
C SER A 198 24.39 -4.53 -5.04
N ASN A 199 24.15 -3.81 -3.94
CA ASN A 199 25.11 -3.66 -2.84
C ASN A 199 24.39 -3.34 -1.54
N LEU A 200 25.02 -3.70 -0.42
CA LEU A 200 24.73 -3.20 0.91
C LEU A 200 25.95 -2.45 1.46
N ASN A 201 25.71 -1.43 2.25
CA ASN A 201 26.73 -0.75 3.03
C ASN A 201 26.55 -1.10 4.50
N LEU A 202 27.53 -1.79 5.08
CA LEU A 202 27.56 -2.20 6.47
C LEU A 202 28.79 -1.56 7.10
N ASP A 203 28.58 -0.60 7.97
CA ASP A 203 29.65 0.10 8.71
C ASP A 203 30.79 0.58 7.81
N GLY A 204 30.47 1.07 6.62
CA GLY A 204 31.42 1.58 5.63
C GLY A 204 31.94 0.53 4.64
N ARG A 205 31.69 -0.76 4.83
CA ARG A 205 32.02 -1.83 3.89
C ARG A 205 30.91 -2.09 2.89
N ALA A 206 31.23 -2.01 1.59
CA ALA A 206 30.30 -2.37 0.52
C ALA A 206 30.31 -3.88 0.28
N VAL A 207 29.15 -4.53 0.42
CA VAL A 207 28.93 -5.95 0.13
C VAL A 207 28.17 -6.05 -1.20
N GLU A 208 28.75 -6.73 -2.19
CA GLU A 208 28.19 -6.85 -3.56
C GLU A 208 27.81 -8.31 -3.92
N ASN A 209 28.31 -9.29 -3.16
CA ASN A 209 27.97 -10.70 -3.39
C ASN A 209 26.53 -10.97 -2.97
N ALA A 210 25.69 -11.49 -3.89
CA ALA A 210 24.28 -11.71 -3.62
C ALA A 210 24.00 -12.73 -2.52
N ALA A 211 24.84 -13.74 -2.33
CA ALA A 211 24.71 -14.69 -1.21
C ALA A 211 25.03 -14.01 0.12
N GLU A 212 26.12 -13.23 0.16
CA GLU A 212 26.50 -12.45 1.34
C GLU A 212 25.46 -11.38 1.67
N ILE A 213 24.87 -10.71 0.65
CA ILE A 213 23.76 -9.77 0.83
C ILE A 213 22.54 -10.47 1.49
N ALA A 214 22.23 -11.71 1.09
CA ALA A 214 21.13 -12.47 1.70
C ALA A 214 21.42 -12.78 3.18
N GLU A 215 22.66 -13.20 3.51
CA GLU A 215 23.06 -13.46 4.90
C GLU A 215 23.02 -12.19 5.75
N GLN A 216 23.47 -11.06 5.23
CA GLN A 216 23.46 -9.79 5.95
C GLN A 216 22.03 -9.30 6.24
N PHE A 217 21.11 -9.44 5.27
CA PHE A 217 19.71 -9.18 5.56
C PHE A 217 19.12 -10.13 6.58
N ASN A 218 19.50 -11.40 6.54
CA ASN A 218 19.05 -12.41 7.49
C ASN A 218 19.49 -12.07 8.90
N LEU A 219 20.76 -11.77 9.06
CA LEU A 219 21.34 -11.32 10.34
C LEU A 219 20.62 -10.07 10.85
N TYR A 220 20.50 -9.03 9.98
CA TYR A 220 19.84 -7.78 10.36
C TYR A 220 18.37 -8.00 10.82
N PHE A 221 17.60 -8.79 10.07
CA PHE A 221 16.17 -8.98 10.40
C PHE A 221 15.98 -9.89 11.64
N SER A 222 16.88 -10.84 11.91
CA SER A 222 16.78 -11.71 13.08
C SER A 222 17.24 -11.03 14.38
N THR A 223 18.19 -10.10 14.30
CA THR A 223 18.79 -9.49 15.51
C THR A 223 18.22 -8.11 15.86
N ILE A 224 17.49 -7.46 14.93
CA ILE A 224 17.03 -6.07 15.10
C ILE A 224 16.17 -5.89 16.37
N ALA A 225 15.31 -6.86 16.70
CA ALA A 225 14.46 -6.79 17.88
C ALA A 225 15.30 -6.86 19.18
N GLU A 226 16.28 -7.73 19.25
CA GLU A 226 17.18 -7.86 20.40
C GLU A 226 18.02 -6.58 20.59
N ASN A 227 18.57 -6.06 19.50
CA ASN A 227 19.36 -4.83 19.51
C ASN A 227 18.54 -3.62 20.01
N LEU A 228 17.28 -3.49 19.58
CA LEU A 228 16.40 -2.42 20.02
C LEU A 228 15.95 -2.60 21.48
N ARG A 229 15.86 -3.85 21.98
CA ARG A 229 15.47 -4.16 23.35
C ARG A 229 16.60 -3.96 24.36
N ALA A 230 17.84 -4.15 23.95
CA ALA A 230 19.00 -4.00 24.83
C ALA A 230 19.09 -2.61 25.50
N GLY A 231 18.51 -1.59 24.88
CA GLY A 231 18.43 -0.22 25.42
C GLY A 231 17.17 0.09 26.22
N LEU A 232 16.24 -0.86 26.41
CA LEU A 232 14.99 -0.59 27.10
C LEU A 232 15.08 -0.99 28.58
N SER A 233 14.50 -0.14 29.44
CA SER A 233 14.33 -0.45 30.86
C SER A 233 13.35 -1.62 31.04
N ASN A 234 13.64 -2.48 32.02
CA ASN A 234 12.78 -3.63 32.31
C ASN A 234 11.63 -3.21 33.24
N ILE A 235 10.67 -2.47 32.70
CA ILE A 235 9.46 -2.05 33.43
C ILE A 235 8.40 -3.14 33.27
N PRO A 236 7.80 -3.64 34.36
CA PRO A 236 6.70 -4.60 34.31
C PRO A 236 5.48 -3.96 33.62
N SER A 237 4.78 -4.72 32.78
CA SER A 237 3.53 -4.25 32.18
C SER A 237 2.40 -4.35 33.22
N ASP A 238 1.71 -3.22 33.42
CA ASP A 238 0.46 -3.19 34.18
C ASP A 238 -0.70 -3.64 33.31
N LEU A 239 -1.22 -4.81 33.53
CA LEU A 239 -2.34 -5.38 32.79
C LEU A 239 -3.69 -5.23 33.50
N SER A 240 -3.73 -4.60 34.67
CA SER A 240 -4.96 -4.42 35.47
C SER A 240 -6.07 -3.72 34.69
N LYS A 241 -5.70 -2.71 33.91
CA LYS A 241 -6.66 -1.99 33.06
C LYS A 241 -7.20 -2.84 31.92
N LEU A 242 -6.41 -3.78 31.39
CA LEU A 242 -6.87 -4.74 30.39
C LEU A 242 -7.83 -5.75 31.03
N VAL A 243 -7.53 -6.25 32.22
CA VAL A 243 -8.42 -7.14 32.98
C VAL A 243 -9.78 -6.47 33.18
N ASN A 244 -9.82 -5.26 33.74
CA ASN A 244 -11.05 -4.50 33.95
C ASN A 244 -11.82 -4.23 32.62
N PHE A 245 -11.09 -3.97 31.53
CA PHE A 245 -11.68 -3.76 30.22
C PHE A 245 -12.36 -5.02 29.70
N VAL A 246 -11.77 -6.20 29.88
CA VAL A 246 -12.32 -7.48 29.42
C VAL A 246 -13.49 -7.89 30.31
N GLU A 247 -13.34 -7.88 31.64
CA GLU A 247 -14.37 -8.26 32.60
C GLU A 247 -15.62 -7.39 32.47
N SER A 248 -15.49 -6.11 32.15
CA SER A 248 -16.64 -5.22 31.94
C SER A 248 -17.44 -5.53 30.66
N ARG A 249 -16.94 -6.42 29.79
CA ARG A 249 -17.54 -6.70 28.47
C ARG A 249 -17.89 -8.15 28.21
N LYS A 250 -17.27 -9.05 28.95
CA LYS A 250 -17.37 -10.48 28.74
C LYS A 250 -17.60 -11.16 30.09
N ASP A 251 -18.50 -12.14 30.11
CA ASP A 251 -18.65 -13.04 31.21
C ASP A 251 -17.34 -13.84 31.43
N PRO A 252 -16.77 -13.90 32.65
CA PRO A 252 -15.56 -14.65 32.92
C PRO A 252 -15.62 -16.11 32.42
N ASP A 253 -16.76 -16.77 32.56
CA ASP A 253 -16.95 -18.18 32.18
C ASP A 253 -16.98 -18.42 30.66
N VAL A 254 -17.11 -17.37 29.84
CA VAL A 254 -17.08 -17.48 28.37
C VAL A 254 -15.64 -17.52 27.87
N LEU A 255 -15.13 -18.72 27.58
CA LEU A 255 -13.82 -18.90 26.98
C LEU A 255 -13.91 -18.99 25.46
N PHE A 256 -12.83 -18.60 24.80
CA PHE A 256 -12.68 -18.78 23.36
C PHE A 256 -12.39 -20.22 23.01
N SER A 257 -13.12 -20.78 22.07
CA SER A 257 -12.88 -22.10 21.50
C SER A 257 -12.90 -22.06 19.99
N VAL A 258 -12.02 -22.82 19.35
CA VAL A 258 -11.97 -22.95 17.89
C VAL A 258 -12.87 -24.11 17.46
N PRO A 259 -13.94 -23.85 16.70
CA PRO A 259 -14.78 -24.93 16.21
C PRO A 259 -14.04 -25.80 15.20
N GLU A 260 -14.40 -27.07 15.09
CA GLU A 260 -13.86 -27.96 14.05
C GLU A 260 -14.14 -27.40 12.67
N ILE A 261 -13.13 -27.50 11.78
CA ILE A 261 -13.26 -27.07 10.39
C ILE A 261 -13.74 -28.24 9.52
N THR A 262 -14.70 -27.95 8.64
CA THR A 262 -15.20 -28.91 7.67
C THR A 262 -14.41 -28.84 6.35
N SER A 263 -14.41 -29.93 5.58
CA SER A 263 -13.81 -29.95 4.23
C SER A 263 -14.41 -28.89 3.30
N ALA A 264 -15.69 -28.57 3.43
CA ALA A 264 -16.36 -27.52 2.67
C ALA A 264 -15.80 -26.12 2.99
N GLN A 265 -15.54 -25.82 4.25
CA GLN A 265 -14.90 -24.58 4.69
C GLN A 265 -13.45 -24.48 4.21
N VAL A 266 -12.68 -25.57 4.30
CA VAL A 266 -11.31 -25.63 3.74
C VAL A 266 -11.33 -25.34 2.25
N LEU A 267 -12.21 -25.97 1.49
CA LEU A 267 -12.38 -25.74 0.06
C LEU A 267 -12.70 -24.28 -0.26
N GLN A 268 -13.59 -23.67 0.51
CA GLN A 268 -13.94 -22.26 0.35
C GLN A 268 -12.75 -21.33 0.64
N ILE A 269 -11.99 -21.60 1.71
CA ILE A 269 -10.81 -20.81 2.05
C ILE A 269 -9.77 -20.89 0.94
N ILE A 270 -9.47 -22.11 0.43
CA ILE A 270 -8.49 -22.31 -0.64
C ILE A 270 -8.93 -21.62 -1.93
N LYS A 271 -10.22 -21.69 -2.31
CA LYS A 271 -10.77 -20.99 -3.48
C LYS A 271 -10.59 -19.49 -3.42
N ASN A 272 -10.59 -18.89 -2.23
CA ASN A 272 -10.40 -17.46 -2.03
C ASN A 272 -8.92 -17.03 -2.04
N ILE A 273 -7.96 -17.95 -1.96
CA ILE A 273 -6.53 -17.63 -2.09
C ILE A 273 -6.23 -17.26 -3.55
N ARG A 274 -5.59 -16.11 -3.75
CA ARG A 274 -5.19 -15.66 -5.10
C ARG A 274 -4.20 -16.64 -5.73
N PRO A 275 -4.42 -17.14 -6.97
CA PRO A 275 -3.63 -18.21 -7.57
C PRO A 275 -2.15 -17.86 -7.84
N HIS A 276 -1.83 -16.57 -7.83
CA HIS A 276 -0.47 -16.07 -8.13
C HIS A 276 0.34 -15.71 -6.87
N LYS A 277 -0.09 -16.16 -5.69
CA LYS A 277 0.72 -16.03 -4.48
C LYS A 277 1.98 -16.89 -4.61
N ALA A 278 3.10 -16.37 -4.07
CA ALA A 278 4.36 -17.10 -4.00
C ALA A 278 4.20 -18.37 -3.14
N ALA A 279 4.90 -19.43 -3.52
CA ALA A 279 5.01 -20.63 -2.72
C ALA A 279 5.97 -20.41 -1.54
N GLY A 280 5.69 -21.05 -0.42
CA GLY A 280 6.58 -21.09 0.73
C GLY A 280 7.74 -22.08 0.52
N ILE A 281 8.36 -22.48 1.64
CA ILE A 281 9.47 -23.45 1.66
C ILE A 281 9.02 -24.85 1.17
N ASP A 282 7.74 -25.17 1.35
CA ASP A 282 7.05 -26.36 0.87
C ASP A 282 6.99 -26.48 -0.66
N LYS A 283 7.30 -25.42 -1.39
CA LYS A 283 7.25 -25.29 -2.86
C LYS A 283 5.85 -25.56 -3.46
N ILE A 284 4.79 -25.61 -2.64
CA ILE A 284 3.41 -25.80 -3.07
C ILE A 284 2.81 -24.43 -3.40
N SER A 285 2.55 -24.17 -4.69
CA SER A 285 1.96 -22.89 -5.08
C SER A 285 0.45 -22.87 -4.87
N ALA A 286 -0.10 -21.67 -4.64
CA ALA A 286 -1.54 -21.46 -4.50
C ALA A 286 -2.33 -21.96 -5.71
N ARG A 287 -1.74 -21.95 -6.93
CA ARG A 287 -2.39 -22.47 -8.14
C ARG A 287 -2.63 -23.96 -8.06
N PHE A 288 -1.60 -24.74 -7.71
CA PHE A 288 -1.73 -26.19 -7.62
C PHE A 288 -2.62 -26.62 -6.45
N LEU A 289 -2.50 -25.96 -5.30
CA LEU A 289 -3.39 -26.23 -4.17
C LEU A 289 -4.86 -25.94 -4.51
N ARG A 290 -5.16 -24.89 -5.29
CA ARG A 290 -6.53 -24.61 -5.76
C ARG A 290 -7.08 -25.67 -6.71
N ILE A 291 -6.24 -26.22 -7.60
CA ILE A 291 -6.62 -27.32 -8.50
C ILE A 291 -6.91 -28.59 -7.69
N ALA A 292 -6.05 -28.88 -6.70
CA ALA A 292 -6.16 -30.05 -5.85
C ALA A 292 -7.27 -29.95 -4.79
N ALA A 293 -7.72 -28.73 -4.46
CA ALA A 293 -8.61 -28.47 -3.32
C ALA A 293 -9.85 -29.38 -3.22
N PRO A 294 -10.59 -29.70 -4.31
CA PRO A 294 -11.75 -30.61 -4.21
C PRO A 294 -11.39 -32.02 -3.70
N ILE A 295 -10.14 -32.42 -3.81
CA ILE A 295 -9.68 -33.79 -3.45
C ILE A 295 -9.02 -33.76 -2.08
N VAL A 296 -8.13 -32.77 -1.82
CA VAL A 296 -7.32 -32.74 -0.62
C VAL A 296 -7.97 -32.00 0.56
N ALA A 297 -9.13 -31.38 0.37
CA ALA A 297 -9.78 -30.58 1.41
C ALA A 297 -10.13 -31.39 2.66
N GLN A 298 -10.46 -32.68 2.52
CA GLN A 298 -10.79 -33.56 3.63
C GLN A 298 -9.54 -33.87 4.48
N SER A 299 -8.43 -34.24 3.86
CA SER A 299 -7.19 -34.51 4.58
C SER A 299 -6.63 -33.25 5.26
N ILE A 300 -6.72 -32.09 4.60
CA ILE A 300 -6.33 -30.80 5.21
C ILE A 300 -7.23 -30.45 6.40
N ALA A 301 -8.55 -30.67 6.32
CA ALA A 301 -9.46 -30.44 7.43
C ALA A 301 -9.10 -31.30 8.64
N LYS A 302 -8.80 -32.60 8.44
CA LYS A 302 -8.38 -33.52 9.48
C LYS A 302 -7.05 -33.09 10.13
N ILE A 303 -6.04 -32.69 9.33
CA ILE A 303 -4.77 -32.13 9.83
C ILE A 303 -5.02 -30.90 10.70
N ILE A 304 -5.87 -29.97 10.25
CA ILE A 304 -6.19 -28.74 10.99
C ILE A 304 -6.87 -29.06 12.31
N ASN A 305 -7.84 -29.97 12.33
CA ASN A 305 -8.54 -30.37 13.55
C ASN A 305 -7.60 -31.06 14.55
N ILE A 306 -6.71 -31.95 14.08
CA ILE A 306 -5.65 -32.55 14.92
C ILE A 306 -4.72 -31.47 15.48
N SER A 307 -4.32 -30.49 14.68
CA SER A 307 -3.47 -29.39 15.13
C SER A 307 -4.12 -28.61 16.30
N PHE A 308 -5.41 -28.31 16.23
CA PHE A 308 -6.11 -27.61 17.30
C PHE A 308 -6.35 -28.50 18.52
N SER A 309 -6.76 -29.75 18.35
CA SER A 309 -7.01 -30.67 19.46
C SER A 309 -5.73 -31.03 20.23
N THR A 310 -4.57 -31.00 19.56
CA THR A 310 -3.27 -31.25 20.22
C THR A 310 -2.59 -29.96 20.73
N GLY A 311 -3.14 -28.79 20.42
CA GLY A 311 -2.52 -27.49 20.75
C GLY A 311 -1.17 -27.25 20.06
N LYS A 312 -0.86 -27.97 18.96
CA LYS A 312 0.43 -27.89 18.25
C LYS A 312 0.26 -27.33 16.86
N PHE A 313 1.03 -26.28 16.50
CA PHE A 313 1.14 -25.77 15.14
C PHE A 313 2.30 -26.47 14.42
N PRO A 314 2.09 -27.02 13.19
CA PRO A 314 3.12 -27.79 12.50
C PRO A 314 4.43 -27.03 12.29
N ALA A 315 5.55 -27.66 12.67
CA ALA A 315 6.88 -27.04 12.63
C ALA A 315 7.31 -26.64 11.22
N ARG A 316 7.01 -27.47 10.20
CA ARG A 316 7.32 -27.18 8.78
C ARG A 316 6.64 -25.91 8.26
N TRP A 317 5.50 -25.51 8.85
CA TRP A 317 4.79 -24.29 8.47
C TRP A 317 5.29 -23.04 9.20
N LYS A 318 6.22 -23.18 10.15
CA LYS A 318 6.81 -22.06 10.89
C LYS A 318 7.94 -21.37 10.11
N THR A 319 8.61 -22.07 9.18
CA THR A 319 9.71 -21.51 8.40
C THR A 319 9.20 -20.67 7.24
N ALA A 320 9.70 -19.44 7.13
CA ALA A 320 9.31 -18.48 6.11
C ALA A 320 10.46 -18.13 5.15
N TYR A 321 10.18 -18.01 3.86
CA TYR A 321 11.04 -17.24 2.99
C TYR A 321 10.81 -15.75 3.21
N VAL A 322 11.87 -14.99 3.43
CA VAL A 322 11.79 -13.54 3.60
C VAL A 322 12.36 -12.82 2.38
N THR A 323 11.59 -11.90 1.82
CA THR A 323 12.02 -11.04 0.72
C THR A 323 12.15 -9.61 1.23
N PRO A 324 13.36 -9.00 1.16
CA PRO A 324 13.56 -7.60 1.51
C PRO A 324 12.80 -6.70 0.54
N LEU A 325 11.86 -5.91 1.05
CA LEU A 325 11.09 -4.93 0.26
C LEU A 325 11.56 -3.52 0.60
N PHE A 326 12.19 -2.85 -0.38
CA PHE A 326 12.63 -1.47 -0.22
C PHE A 326 11.46 -0.52 0.04
N LYS A 327 11.56 0.29 1.09
CA LYS A 327 10.54 1.27 1.49
C LYS A 327 10.86 2.66 0.95
N GLN A 328 11.99 3.22 1.38
CA GLN A 328 12.47 4.56 1.03
C GLN A 328 13.87 4.77 1.60
N GLY A 329 14.52 5.85 1.20
CA GLY A 329 15.85 6.20 1.70
C GLY A 329 16.97 5.68 0.81
N VAL A 330 18.12 5.34 1.39
CA VAL A 330 19.28 4.81 0.68
C VAL A 330 19.12 3.30 0.49
N ALA A 331 19.21 2.83 -0.75
CA ALA A 331 18.97 1.43 -1.09
C ALA A 331 20.07 0.47 -0.57
N SER A 332 21.24 0.98 -0.22
CA SER A 332 22.33 0.18 0.36
C SER A 332 22.23 -0.02 1.88
N ASP A 333 21.27 0.63 2.54
CA ASP A 333 21.05 0.50 3.98
C ASP A 333 19.93 -0.52 4.25
N PRO A 334 20.20 -1.65 4.96
CA PRO A 334 19.21 -2.69 5.27
C PRO A 334 18.04 -2.18 6.14
N SER A 335 18.23 -1.09 6.91
CA SER A 335 17.19 -0.49 7.74
C SER A 335 15.98 0.04 6.92
N ASN A 336 16.22 0.38 5.65
CA ASN A 336 15.24 0.90 4.71
C ASN A 336 14.41 -0.20 4.02
N TYR A 337 14.57 -1.45 4.43
CA TYR A 337 13.80 -2.59 3.92
C TYR A 337 12.84 -3.15 4.97
N ARG A 338 11.73 -3.73 4.47
CA ARG A 338 10.78 -4.51 5.26
C ARG A 338 10.96 -5.99 4.98
N PRO A 339 10.99 -6.87 6.02
CA PRO A 339 11.02 -8.31 5.84
C PRO A 339 9.63 -8.84 5.48
N ILE A 340 9.38 -9.14 4.21
CA ILE A 340 8.10 -9.72 3.81
C ILE A 340 8.19 -11.24 3.84
N SER A 341 7.49 -11.86 4.79
CA SER A 341 7.47 -13.30 4.99
C SER A 341 6.52 -13.99 4.02
N VAL A 342 7.03 -15.00 3.33
CA VAL A 342 6.29 -15.89 2.43
C VAL A 342 6.19 -17.25 3.10
N LEU A 343 5.07 -17.49 3.78
CA LEU A 343 4.76 -18.72 4.47
C LEU A 343 4.16 -19.77 3.51
N PRO A 344 4.20 -21.07 3.84
CA PRO A 344 3.50 -22.13 3.12
C PRO A 344 2.04 -21.76 2.84
N VAL A 345 1.53 -22.13 1.67
CA VAL A 345 0.16 -21.75 1.31
C VAL A 345 -0.87 -22.51 2.15
N VAL A 346 -0.56 -23.75 2.51
CA VAL A 346 -1.43 -24.61 3.33
C VAL A 346 -1.56 -24.01 4.75
N SER A 347 -0.47 -23.46 5.32
CA SER A 347 -0.53 -22.82 6.64
C SER A 347 -1.52 -21.66 6.70
N LYS A 348 -1.77 -21.00 5.56
CA LYS A 348 -2.75 -19.90 5.48
C LYS A 348 -4.20 -20.38 5.64
N VAL A 349 -4.47 -21.66 5.45
CA VAL A 349 -5.82 -22.23 5.66
C VAL A 349 -6.13 -22.31 7.15
N ILE A 350 -5.21 -22.90 7.93
CA ILE A 350 -5.36 -22.98 9.38
C ILE A 350 -5.34 -21.59 10.03
N GLU A 351 -4.41 -20.71 9.60
CA GLU A 351 -4.38 -19.32 10.08
C GLU A 351 -5.69 -18.59 9.78
N ARG A 352 -6.32 -18.83 8.62
CA ARG A 352 -7.60 -18.20 8.26
C ARG A 352 -8.74 -18.70 9.11
N HIS A 353 -8.76 -19.98 9.44
CA HIS A 353 -9.78 -20.55 10.32
C HIS A 353 -9.67 -19.96 11.73
N MET A 354 -8.49 -20.04 12.33
CA MET A 354 -8.21 -19.41 13.63
C MET A 354 -8.55 -17.90 13.64
N HIS A 355 -8.10 -17.16 12.63
CA HIS A 355 -8.41 -15.74 12.49
C HIS A 355 -9.91 -15.47 12.47
N ASN A 356 -10.68 -16.24 11.70
CA ASN A 356 -12.10 -15.99 11.57
C ASN A 356 -12.82 -16.27 12.88
N SER A 357 -12.50 -17.39 13.57
CA SER A 357 -13.10 -17.78 14.84
C SER A 357 -12.76 -16.76 15.94
N LEU A 358 -11.46 -16.42 16.08
CA LEU A 358 -11.02 -15.45 17.09
C LEU A 358 -11.58 -14.05 16.81
N TYR A 359 -11.61 -13.61 15.55
CA TYR A 359 -12.16 -12.31 15.20
C TYR A 359 -13.66 -12.21 15.48
N CYS A 360 -14.45 -13.26 15.23
CA CYS A 360 -15.89 -13.30 15.59
C CYS A 360 -16.05 -13.18 17.10
N TYR A 361 -15.35 -14.00 17.87
CA TYR A 361 -15.37 -13.95 19.33
C TYR A 361 -15.05 -12.56 19.91
N LEU A 362 -13.99 -11.92 19.40
CA LEU A 362 -13.59 -10.58 19.83
C LEU A 362 -14.63 -9.51 19.48
N MET A 363 -15.31 -9.66 18.34
CA MET A 363 -16.35 -8.71 17.92
C MET A 363 -17.65 -8.90 18.66
N GLU A 364 -18.06 -10.12 18.94
CA GLU A 364 -19.28 -10.47 19.68
C GLU A 364 -19.20 -9.95 21.12
N ASN A 365 -18.02 -10.04 21.72
CA ASN A 365 -17.76 -9.56 23.08
C ASN A 365 -17.25 -8.10 23.14
N ASN A 366 -17.18 -7.36 22.03
CA ASN A 366 -16.68 -5.97 21.95
C ASN A 366 -15.30 -5.77 22.58
N LEU A 367 -14.38 -6.73 22.41
CA LEU A 367 -13.05 -6.76 23.02
C LEU A 367 -11.98 -5.97 22.24
N ILE A 368 -12.31 -5.41 21.10
CA ILE A 368 -11.40 -4.52 20.34
C ILE A 368 -11.76 -3.08 20.62
N TYR A 369 -10.76 -2.26 20.92
CA TYR A 369 -10.93 -0.83 21.13
C TYR A 369 -11.69 -0.19 19.96
N SER A 370 -12.73 0.59 20.28
CA SER A 370 -13.68 1.10 19.28
C SER A 370 -13.04 1.97 18.19
N ARG A 371 -11.97 2.70 18.52
CA ARG A 371 -11.23 3.58 17.60
C ARG A 371 -10.01 2.92 16.96
N GLN A 372 -9.81 1.60 17.10
CA GLN A 372 -8.87 0.84 16.28
C GLN A 372 -9.49 0.60 14.90
N SER A 373 -8.87 1.12 13.86
CA SER A 373 -9.37 1.01 12.47
C SER A 373 -8.52 0.09 11.59
N GLY A 374 -7.31 -0.27 12.03
CA GLY A 374 -6.42 -1.15 11.28
C GLY A 374 -6.91 -2.59 11.26
N PHE A 375 -6.84 -3.25 10.09
CA PHE A 375 -7.14 -4.67 9.90
C PHE A 375 -8.54 -5.15 10.36
N ARG A 376 -9.50 -4.25 10.48
CA ARG A 376 -10.88 -4.56 10.88
C ARG A 376 -11.84 -4.51 9.68
N LYS A 377 -12.85 -5.40 9.69
CA LYS A 377 -13.95 -5.37 8.71
C LYS A 377 -14.72 -4.05 8.83
N MET A 378 -15.23 -3.54 7.72
CA MET A 378 -15.95 -2.25 7.58
C MET A 378 -15.11 -1.00 7.88
N HIS A 379 -13.90 -1.13 8.38
CA HIS A 379 -12.97 -0.03 8.64
C HIS A 379 -12.03 0.20 7.45
N SER A 380 -11.59 1.43 7.26
CA SER A 380 -10.64 1.82 6.21
C SER A 380 -9.85 3.07 6.63
N THR A 381 -8.79 3.37 5.91
CA THR A 381 -8.07 4.65 6.08
C THR A 381 -9.00 5.85 5.89
N GLU A 382 -9.97 5.74 4.97
CA GLU A 382 -10.95 6.79 4.70
C GLU A 382 -11.90 7.00 5.87
N THR A 383 -12.44 5.92 6.48
CA THR A 383 -13.34 6.03 7.65
C THR A 383 -12.63 6.58 8.89
N ALA A 384 -11.37 6.18 9.13
CA ALA A 384 -10.55 6.70 10.22
C ALA A 384 -10.27 8.21 10.04
N LEU A 385 -9.90 8.62 8.83
CA LEU A 385 -9.65 10.02 8.52
C LEU A 385 -10.92 10.88 8.58
N ILE A 386 -12.08 10.39 8.12
CA ILE A 386 -13.36 11.12 8.22
C ILE A 386 -13.63 11.47 9.68
N LYS A 387 -13.54 10.48 10.57
CA LYS A 387 -13.77 10.68 11.99
C LYS A 387 -12.85 11.74 12.58
N LEU A 388 -11.55 11.56 12.41
CA LEU A 388 -10.56 12.47 12.97
C LEU A 388 -10.71 13.89 12.42
N ILE A 389 -10.85 14.05 11.10
CA ILE A 389 -10.94 15.38 10.47
C ILE A 389 -12.26 16.07 10.83
N ASP A 390 -13.38 15.36 10.93
CA ASP A 390 -14.64 15.94 11.37
C ASP A 390 -14.55 16.44 12.81
N GLU A 391 -13.94 15.68 13.74
CA GLU A 391 -13.71 16.09 15.12
C GLU A 391 -12.84 17.35 15.20
N LEU A 392 -11.75 17.42 14.42
CA LEU A 392 -10.90 18.62 14.34
C LEU A 392 -11.63 19.82 13.76
N LEU A 393 -12.43 19.65 12.73
CA LEU A 393 -13.25 20.71 12.12
C LEU A 393 -14.32 21.24 13.10
N PHE A 394 -14.98 20.35 13.86
CA PHE A 394 -15.93 20.78 14.90
C PHE A 394 -15.24 21.46 16.09
N SER A 395 -14.01 21.05 16.44
CA SER A 395 -13.21 21.76 17.44
C SER A 395 -12.87 23.18 16.99
N LEU A 396 -12.43 23.35 15.74
CA LEU A 396 -12.21 24.68 15.16
C LEU A 396 -13.49 25.51 15.11
N ASP A 397 -14.62 24.92 14.74
CA ASP A 397 -15.93 25.57 14.69
C ASP A 397 -16.37 26.13 16.06
N ASN A 398 -15.92 25.46 17.13
CA ASN A 398 -16.12 25.88 18.52
C ASN A 398 -15.00 26.75 19.08
N ASN A 399 -14.17 27.39 18.24
CA ASN A 399 -13.06 28.25 18.62
C ASN A 399 -11.96 27.58 19.46
N LYS A 400 -11.83 26.25 19.34
CA LYS A 400 -10.77 25.48 19.99
C LYS A 400 -9.55 25.34 19.09
N VAL A 401 -8.40 25.22 19.70
CA VAL A 401 -7.14 24.80 19.06
C VAL A 401 -6.91 23.34 19.42
N SER A 402 -6.44 22.56 18.46
CA SER A 402 -6.14 21.15 18.67
C SER A 402 -4.65 20.88 18.49
N GLY A 403 -4.07 20.11 19.39
CA GLY A 403 -2.77 19.49 19.24
C GLY A 403 -2.94 18.04 18.80
N MET A 404 -2.18 17.63 17.81
CA MET A 404 -2.18 16.26 17.29
C MET A 404 -0.75 15.71 17.31
N VAL A 405 -0.53 14.61 18.01
CA VAL A 405 0.75 13.91 18.03
C VAL A 405 0.62 12.62 17.20
N LEU A 406 1.46 12.50 16.19
CA LEU A 406 1.57 11.31 15.34
C LEU A 406 2.74 10.46 15.87
N VAL A 407 2.41 9.42 16.60
CA VAL A 407 3.39 8.55 17.26
C VAL A 407 3.85 7.46 16.28
N ASP A 408 5.16 7.31 16.12
CA ASP A 408 5.81 6.25 15.31
C ASP A 408 6.57 5.29 16.25
N TYR A 409 6.44 3.99 16.03
CA TYR A 409 7.18 2.96 16.75
C TYR A 409 8.30 2.40 15.88
N ARG A 410 9.42 2.03 16.51
CA ARG A 410 10.53 1.38 15.83
C ARG A 410 10.20 -0.08 15.57
N LYS A 411 10.00 -0.46 14.30
CA LYS A 411 9.76 -1.86 13.87
C LYS A 411 8.65 -2.58 14.68
N ALA A 412 7.50 -1.94 14.89
CA ALA A 412 6.42 -2.39 15.79
C ALA A 412 6.06 -3.88 15.65
N PHE A 413 5.86 -4.40 14.44
CA PHE A 413 5.52 -5.80 14.19
C PHE A 413 6.64 -6.78 14.53
N ASP A 414 7.90 -6.35 14.41
CA ASP A 414 9.07 -7.18 14.67
C ASP A 414 9.44 -7.19 16.18
N MET A 415 8.87 -6.24 16.94
CA MET A 415 9.15 -6.04 18.38
C MET A 415 8.17 -6.74 19.32
N VAL A 416 7.06 -7.31 18.83
CA VAL A 416 6.03 -7.94 19.66
C VAL A 416 6.67 -9.01 20.57
N ASP A 417 6.53 -8.84 21.88
CA ASP A 417 6.98 -9.82 22.88
C ASP A 417 6.00 -10.99 22.95
N HIS A 418 6.48 -12.21 22.68
CA HIS A 418 5.63 -13.39 22.63
C HIS A 418 5.04 -13.74 24.01
N ARG A 419 5.82 -13.59 25.10
CA ARG A 419 5.34 -13.90 26.45
C ARG A 419 4.23 -12.95 26.87
N LEU A 420 4.46 -11.65 26.64
CA LEU A 420 3.46 -10.62 26.94
C LEU A 420 2.21 -10.76 26.07
N LEU A 421 2.38 -11.06 24.77
CA LEU A 421 1.25 -11.33 23.89
C LEU A 421 0.41 -12.51 24.37
N LEU A 422 1.06 -13.63 24.74
CA LEU A 422 0.36 -14.82 25.25
C LEU A 422 -0.39 -14.52 26.54
N HIS A 423 0.21 -13.78 27.47
CA HIS A 423 -0.47 -13.36 28.69
C HIS A 423 -1.69 -12.45 28.37
N LYS A 424 -1.56 -11.50 27.43
CA LYS A 424 -2.71 -10.70 27.00
C LYS A 424 -3.80 -11.57 26.35
N LEU A 425 -3.43 -12.57 25.51
CA LEU A 425 -4.39 -13.50 24.91
C LEU A 425 -5.16 -14.29 25.97
N GLU A 426 -4.48 -14.74 27.01
CA GLU A 426 -5.10 -15.42 28.17
C GLU A 426 -6.14 -14.51 28.83
N LEU A 427 -5.80 -13.24 29.08
CA LEU A 427 -6.74 -12.26 29.63
C LEU A 427 -7.96 -12.01 28.75
N TYR A 428 -7.81 -12.13 27.43
CA TYR A 428 -8.95 -12.08 26.51
C TYR A 428 -9.84 -13.34 26.55
N GLY A 429 -9.48 -14.36 27.34
CA GLY A 429 -10.21 -15.62 27.48
C GLY A 429 -9.80 -16.69 26.49
N ILE A 430 -8.60 -16.60 25.90
CA ILE A 430 -8.00 -17.68 25.11
C ILE A 430 -7.21 -18.54 26.12
N ALA A 431 -7.67 -19.77 26.38
CA ALA A 431 -7.12 -20.63 27.39
C ALA A 431 -6.75 -22.02 26.85
N ASP A 432 -6.26 -22.89 27.67
CA ASP A 432 -6.03 -24.33 27.44
C ASP A 432 -5.35 -24.66 26.09
N GLN A 433 -6.02 -25.44 25.27
CA GLN A 433 -5.50 -25.91 23.99
C GLN A 433 -5.29 -24.76 22.96
N GLU A 434 -6.19 -23.79 22.95
CA GLU A 434 -6.11 -22.63 22.05
C GLU A 434 -4.92 -21.73 22.43
N LEU A 435 -4.65 -21.54 23.71
CA LEU A 435 -3.47 -20.79 24.15
C LEU A 435 -2.17 -21.58 23.90
N SER A 436 -2.19 -22.90 24.10
CA SER A 436 -1.07 -23.78 23.75
C SER A 436 -0.77 -23.73 22.26
N TRP A 437 -1.81 -23.75 21.42
CA TRP A 437 -1.67 -23.61 19.97
C TRP A 437 -1.09 -22.23 19.59
N CYS A 438 -1.55 -21.15 20.21
CA CYS A 438 -0.99 -19.80 19.98
C CYS A 438 0.48 -19.73 20.37
N ARG A 439 0.86 -20.35 21.49
CA ARG A 439 2.25 -20.48 21.94
C ARG A 439 3.08 -21.25 20.91
N SER A 440 2.59 -22.41 20.47
CA SER A 440 3.23 -23.21 19.44
C SER A 440 3.37 -22.46 18.11
N TYR A 441 2.35 -21.67 17.72
CA TYR A 441 2.38 -20.85 16.50
C TYR A 441 3.49 -19.79 16.54
N LEU A 442 3.74 -19.19 17.71
CA LEU A 442 4.71 -18.10 17.88
C LEU A 442 6.15 -18.61 18.10
N SER A 443 6.33 -19.78 18.74
CA SER A 443 7.64 -20.33 19.08
C SER A 443 8.32 -21.04 17.89
N ASP A 444 9.65 -21.16 18.00
CA ASP A 444 10.50 -21.92 17.07
C ASP A 444 10.34 -21.53 15.60
N ARG A 445 10.01 -20.28 15.36
CA ARG A 445 9.91 -19.77 13.98
C ARG A 445 11.28 -19.53 13.40
N LYS A 446 11.40 -19.84 12.09
CA LYS A 446 12.63 -19.68 11.34
C LYS A 446 12.39 -18.86 10.08
N GLN A 447 13.45 -18.22 9.60
CA GLN A 447 13.43 -17.51 8.33
C GLN A 447 14.64 -17.83 7.46
N VAL A 448 14.45 -17.74 6.15
CA VAL A 448 15.48 -17.81 5.13
C VAL A 448 15.31 -16.62 4.20
N VAL A 449 16.29 -15.75 4.10
CA VAL A 449 16.20 -14.55 3.24
C VAL A 449 16.56 -14.89 1.80
N ARG A 450 15.75 -14.41 0.85
CA ARG A 450 15.99 -14.57 -0.60
C ARG A 450 16.31 -13.23 -1.26
N VAL A 451 17.49 -13.14 -1.86
CA VAL A 451 17.94 -11.97 -2.62
C VAL A 451 18.53 -12.40 -3.95
N ASN A 452 18.07 -11.84 -5.05
CA ASN A 452 18.62 -12.07 -6.40
C ASN A 452 18.75 -13.57 -6.80
N GLY A 453 17.90 -14.42 -6.23
CA GLY A 453 17.91 -15.87 -6.48
C GLY A 453 18.81 -16.69 -5.56
N ASN A 454 19.51 -16.06 -4.63
CA ASN A 454 20.29 -16.72 -3.57
C ASN A 454 19.49 -16.76 -2.27
N GLU A 455 19.73 -17.79 -1.47
CA GLU A 455 19.11 -18.03 -0.17
C GLU A 455 20.18 -17.91 0.92
N SER A 456 19.81 -17.35 2.06
CA SER A 456 20.63 -17.35 3.27
C SER A 456 20.53 -18.69 4.00
N SER A 457 21.36 -18.84 5.04
CA SER A 457 21.15 -19.83 6.11
C SER A 457 19.82 -19.61 6.83
N GLU A 458 19.36 -20.60 7.61
CA GLU A 458 18.22 -20.46 8.51
C GLU A 458 18.60 -19.62 9.73
N ALA A 459 17.73 -18.67 10.13
CA ALA A 459 17.85 -17.93 11.37
C ALA A 459 16.57 -18.08 12.19
N SER A 460 16.72 -18.19 13.51
CA SER A 460 15.59 -18.25 14.46
C SER A 460 15.01 -16.87 14.71
N MET A 461 13.69 -16.78 14.88
CA MET A 461 12.95 -15.56 15.18
C MET A 461 12.33 -15.65 16.58
N LEU A 462 12.89 -14.93 17.54
CA LEU A 462 12.50 -14.97 18.95
C LEU A 462 11.38 -13.98 19.30
N HIS A 463 11.16 -12.99 18.46
CA HIS A 463 10.20 -11.90 18.68
C HIS A 463 9.42 -11.59 17.42
N GLY A 464 8.38 -10.80 17.60
CA GLY A 464 7.58 -10.27 16.51
C GLY A 464 6.57 -11.25 15.94
N VAL A 465 5.76 -10.74 15.03
CA VAL A 465 4.78 -11.53 14.26
C VAL A 465 5.11 -11.47 12.78
N PRO A 466 4.97 -12.59 12.03
CA PRO A 466 5.42 -12.63 10.63
C PRO A 466 4.69 -11.63 9.75
N GLN A 467 5.43 -10.68 9.13
CA GLN A 467 4.87 -9.71 8.19
C GLN A 467 4.47 -10.40 6.87
N GLY A 468 3.28 -10.98 6.82
CA GLY A 468 2.76 -11.74 5.67
C GLY A 468 1.90 -12.93 6.07
N SER A 469 1.81 -13.23 7.35
CA SER A 469 0.84 -14.15 7.94
C SER A 469 -0.58 -13.55 7.96
N ILE A 470 -1.57 -14.36 8.23
CA ILE A 470 -2.96 -13.94 8.39
C ILE A 470 -3.26 -13.53 9.84
N LEU A 471 -2.65 -14.22 10.79
CA LEU A 471 -2.84 -13.97 12.23
C LEU A 471 -2.00 -12.80 12.75
N GLY A 472 -0.81 -12.56 12.19
CA GLY A 472 0.08 -11.51 12.66
C GLY A 472 -0.58 -10.14 12.87
N PRO A 473 -1.35 -9.63 11.90
CA PRO A 473 -2.07 -8.37 12.08
C PRO A 473 -3.09 -8.39 13.22
N LEU A 474 -3.81 -9.50 13.44
CA LEU A 474 -4.77 -9.62 14.52
C LEU A 474 -4.08 -9.68 15.88
N PHE A 475 -3.00 -10.44 16.00
CA PHE A 475 -2.18 -10.51 17.22
C PHE A 475 -1.55 -9.17 17.55
N PHE A 476 -1.10 -8.42 16.54
CA PHE A 476 -0.60 -7.07 16.77
C PHE A 476 -1.70 -6.12 17.28
N ILE A 477 -2.92 -6.20 16.71
CA ILE A 477 -4.06 -5.40 17.21
C ILE A 477 -4.35 -5.73 18.68
N LEU A 478 -4.38 -7.01 19.05
CA LEU A 478 -4.62 -7.43 20.45
C LEU A 478 -3.48 -6.98 21.37
N PHE A 479 -2.25 -6.99 20.86
CA PHE A 479 -1.08 -6.55 21.63
C PHE A 479 -1.14 -5.07 22.00
N ILE A 480 -1.57 -4.19 21.06
CA ILE A 480 -1.64 -2.74 21.26
C ILE A 480 -2.99 -2.26 21.82
N ASN A 481 -3.95 -3.15 21.97
CA ASN A 481 -5.35 -2.81 22.26
C ASN A 481 -5.57 -2.12 23.62
N ASP A 482 -4.69 -2.35 24.57
CA ASP A 482 -4.73 -1.76 25.92
C ASP A 482 -4.05 -0.39 26.00
N LEU A 483 -3.27 0.03 25.01
CA LEU A 483 -2.66 1.35 24.98
C LEU A 483 -3.64 2.50 25.29
N PRO A 484 -4.82 2.57 24.66
CA PRO A 484 -5.78 3.64 24.95
C PRO A 484 -6.33 3.63 26.37
N LEU A 485 -6.22 2.52 27.08
CA LEU A 485 -6.67 2.41 28.48
C LEU A 485 -5.70 3.07 29.46
N HIS A 486 -4.45 3.27 29.03
CA HIS A 486 -3.38 3.83 29.84
C HIS A 486 -3.22 5.35 29.69
N THR A 487 -4.02 6.00 28.84
CA THR A 487 -3.94 7.43 28.63
C THR A 487 -5.28 8.12 28.84
N SER A 488 -5.23 9.35 29.28
CA SER A 488 -6.40 10.23 29.46
C SER A 488 -6.82 10.93 28.18
N ALA A 489 -5.93 10.99 27.16
CA ALA A 489 -6.24 11.61 25.88
C ALA A 489 -7.01 10.68 24.96
N GLN A 490 -7.62 11.27 23.96
CA GLN A 490 -8.26 10.53 22.87
C GLN A 490 -7.20 9.99 21.92
N ILE A 491 -7.22 8.68 21.71
CA ILE A 491 -6.33 7.98 20.79
C ILE A 491 -7.12 7.37 19.64
N ASP A 492 -6.65 7.60 18.43
CA ASP A 492 -7.08 6.90 17.23
C ASP A 492 -5.96 5.98 16.74
N LEU A 493 -6.28 4.70 16.52
CA LEU A 493 -5.33 3.68 16.10
C LEU A 493 -5.63 3.20 14.68
N TYR A 494 -4.58 3.07 13.87
CA TYR A 494 -4.63 2.34 12.61
C TYR A 494 -3.46 1.35 12.56
N ALA A 495 -3.63 0.20 13.17
CA ALA A 495 -2.57 -0.75 13.52
C ALA A 495 -1.52 -0.07 14.44
N ASP A 496 -0.28 0.10 13.95
CA ASP A 496 0.81 0.78 14.64
C ASP A 496 0.75 2.31 14.51
N ASP A 497 0.09 2.85 13.49
CA ASP A 497 -0.11 4.30 13.37
C ASP A 497 -1.01 4.80 14.51
N THR A 498 -0.44 5.49 15.49
CA THR A 498 -1.11 5.99 16.68
C THR A 498 -1.22 7.52 16.60
N THR A 499 -2.43 8.04 16.72
CA THR A 499 -2.71 9.48 16.71
C THR A 499 -3.33 9.89 18.04
N VAL A 500 -2.68 10.79 18.73
CA VAL A 500 -3.17 11.42 19.98
C VAL A 500 -3.71 12.78 19.64
N THR A 501 -4.92 13.10 20.10
CA THR A 501 -5.52 14.44 19.92
C THR A 501 -6.02 14.99 21.24
N ALA A 502 -5.71 16.26 21.46
CA ALA A 502 -6.29 17.05 22.54
C ALA A 502 -6.72 18.42 21.99
N SER A 503 -7.74 19.01 22.56
CA SER A 503 -8.26 20.32 22.13
C SER A 503 -8.55 21.19 23.34
N ALA A 504 -8.18 22.47 23.27
CA ALA A 504 -8.45 23.44 24.31
C ALA A 504 -8.91 24.76 23.70
N ASP A 505 -9.46 25.64 24.51
CA ASP A 505 -9.76 27.01 24.10
C ASP A 505 -8.46 27.78 23.79
N VAL A 506 -8.54 28.72 22.87
CA VAL A 506 -7.38 29.53 22.43
C VAL A 506 -6.63 30.18 23.60
N LYS A 507 -7.36 30.58 24.66
CA LYS A 507 -6.79 31.18 25.86
C LYS A 507 -6.15 30.16 26.82
N ALA A 508 -6.36 28.87 26.60
CA ALA A 508 -5.92 27.76 27.46
C ALA A 508 -4.84 26.90 26.83
N LEU A 509 -3.90 27.47 26.08
CA LEU A 509 -2.80 26.77 25.43
C LEU A 509 -1.90 25.98 26.40
N ALA A 510 -1.68 26.55 27.61
CA ALA A 510 -0.94 25.85 28.64
C ALA A 510 -1.60 24.51 29.06
N THR A 511 -2.93 24.51 29.14
CA THR A 511 -3.70 23.29 29.42
C THR A 511 -3.57 22.27 28.27
N LEU A 512 -3.59 22.72 27.01
CA LEU A 512 -3.37 21.85 25.86
C LEU A 512 -1.98 21.22 25.91
N ASN A 513 -0.96 22.03 26.20
CA ASN A 513 0.42 21.58 26.29
C ASN A 513 0.61 20.55 27.41
N SER A 514 0.09 20.84 28.59
CA SER A 514 0.12 19.91 29.73
C SER A 514 -0.60 18.61 29.45
N SER A 515 -1.79 18.66 28.80
CA SER A 515 -2.55 17.47 28.42
C SER A 515 -1.82 16.59 27.43
N LEU A 516 -1.19 17.18 26.40
CA LEU A 516 -0.43 16.43 25.40
C LEU A 516 0.82 15.81 26.01
N ASN A 517 1.60 16.55 26.80
CA ASN A 517 2.79 16.02 27.47
C ASN A 517 2.43 14.88 28.42
N LYS A 518 1.39 15.02 29.23
CA LYS A 518 0.88 13.97 30.09
C LYS A 518 0.56 12.70 29.28
N SER A 519 -0.21 12.85 28.21
CA SER A 519 -0.64 11.71 27.39
C SER A 519 0.53 11.04 26.68
N VAL A 520 1.49 11.81 26.19
CA VAL A 520 2.69 11.28 25.54
C VAL A 520 3.58 10.56 26.56
N SER A 521 3.72 11.07 27.78
CA SER A 521 4.42 10.38 28.87
C SER A 521 3.74 9.07 29.28
N GLU A 522 2.41 9.05 29.35
CA GLU A 522 1.63 7.83 29.61
C GLU A 522 1.86 6.78 28.51
N ILE A 523 1.88 7.22 27.22
CA ILE A 523 2.18 6.34 26.07
C ILE A 523 3.62 5.83 26.14
N GLN A 524 4.57 6.67 26.50
CA GLN A 524 5.98 6.30 26.66
C GLN A 524 6.17 5.23 27.73
N LEU A 525 5.52 5.39 28.87
CA LEU A 525 5.54 4.40 29.96
C LEU A 525 4.94 3.07 29.49
N TRP A 526 3.76 3.12 28.85
CA TRP A 526 3.15 1.93 28.29
C TRP A 526 4.04 1.26 27.24
N ALA A 527 4.63 2.03 26.34
CA ALA A 527 5.49 1.56 25.27
C ALA A 527 6.75 0.86 25.83
N SER A 528 7.37 1.44 26.86
CA SER A 528 8.53 0.85 27.55
C SER A 528 8.15 -0.46 28.23
N ALA A 529 7.03 -0.50 28.96
CA ALA A 529 6.52 -1.71 29.63
C ALA A 529 6.15 -2.82 28.63
N ASN A 530 5.67 -2.44 27.43
CA ASN A 530 5.32 -3.36 26.36
C ASN A 530 6.48 -3.63 25.37
N LYS A 531 7.68 -3.10 25.64
CA LYS A 531 8.88 -3.29 24.83
C LYS A 531 8.71 -2.85 23.37
N LEU A 532 7.92 -1.81 23.15
CA LEU A 532 7.71 -1.15 21.86
C LEU A 532 8.36 0.24 21.85
N PRO A 533 9.64 0.38 21.47
CA PRO A 533 10.33 1.66 21.53
C PRO A 533 9.72 2.68 20.60
N LEU A 534 9.51 3.89 21.10
CA LEU A 534 9.07 5.03 20.31
C LEU A 534 10.20 5.48 19.36
N ASN A 535 9.81 6.08 18.26
CA ASN A 535 10.71 6.69 17.29
C ASN A 535 10.57 8.21 17.36
N GLU A 536 11.36 8.85 18.18
CA GLU A 536 11.31 10.29 18.44
C GLU A 536 11.57 11.12 17.18
N ASP A 537 12.45 10.62 16.29
CA ASP A 537 12.81 11.32 15.05
C ASP A 537 11.66 11.35 14.03
N LYS A 538 10.75 10.39 14.10
CA LYS A 538 9.60 10.27 13.20
C LYS A 538 8.30 10.70 13.84
N THR A 539 8.22 10.69 15.16
CA THR A 539 7.07 11.22 15.90
C THR A 539 6.97 12.73 15.68
N LYS A 540 5.79 13.21 15.32
CA LYS A 540 5.59 14.61 14.93
C LYS A 540 4.42 15.21 15.68
N VAL A 541 4.52 16.48 15.95
CA VAL A 541 3.44 17.28 16.55
C VAL A 541 2.90 18.25 15.52
N LEU A 542 1.58 18.31 15.39
CA LEU A 542 0.88 19.26 14.53
C LEU A 542 -0.11 20.06 15.36
N MET A 543 0.03 21.38 15.33
CA MET A 543 -0.94 22.29 15.92
C MET A 543 -1.96 22.70 14.84
N ILE A 544 -3.24 22.50 15.14
CA ILE A 544 -4.35 22.81 14.24
C ILE A 544 -5.12 23.98 14.83
N SER A 545 -5.14 25.09 14.08
CA SER A 545 -5.79 26.34 14.48
C SER A 545 -6.52 26.98 13.30
N GLY A 546 -7.63 27.67 13.56
CA GLY A 546 -8.38 28.38 12.52
C GLY A 546 -7.58 29.54 11.90
N LYS A 547 -7.93 29.94 10.67
CA LYS A 547 -7.23 31.03 9.94
C LYS A 547 -7.08 32.30 10.76
N ARG A 548 -8.08 32.70 11.54
CA ARG A 548 -8.08 33.90 12.40
C ARG A 548 -7.23 33.75 13.65
N GLN A 549 -7.05 32.53 14.13
CA GLN A 549 -6.31 32.28 15.38
C GLN A 549 -4.81 32.15 15.13
N THR A 550 -4.39 31.84 13.88
CA THR A 550 -2.97 31.68 13.52
C THR A 550 -2.15 32.96 13.67
N GLU A 551 -2.78 34.14 13.70
CA GLU A 551 -2.10 35.41 13.92
C GLU A 551 -1.72 35.62 15.40
N ASN A 552 -2.48 35.04 16.33
CA ASN A 552 -2.32 35.20 17.77
C ASN A 552 -1.60 34.04 18.48
N ILE A 553 -1.36 32.93 17.77
CA ILE A 553 -0.76 31.71 18.33
C ILE A 553 0.50 31.34 17.54
N LYS A 554 1.64 31.39 18.23
CA LYS A 554 2.90 30.91 17.66
C LYS A 554 3.02 29.41 17.85
N ARG A 555 3.66 28.71 16.90
CA ARG A 555 3.95 27.27 17.02
C ARG A 555 4.87 26.98 18.20
N SER A 556 5.74 27.94 18.55
CA SER A 556 6.61 27.86 19.71
C SER A 556 5.87 27.76 21.03
N ASP A 557 4.55 28.03 21.05
CA ASP A 557 3.73 27.97 22.26
C ASP A 557 3.34 26.51 22.62
N LEU A 558 3.59 25.55 21.73
CA LEU A 558 3.40 24.14 21.97
C LEU A 558 4.77 23.44 22.13
N GLU A 559 4.96 22.78 23.26
CA GLU A 559 6.19 22.04 23.54
C GLU A 559 5.83 20.63 24.03
N VAL A 560 6.20 19.63 23.25
CA VAL A 560 5.95 18.21 23.58
C VAL A 560 7.28 17.47 23.63
N ILE A 561 7.53 16.77 24.72
CA ILE A 561 8.81 16.11 25.02
C ILE A 561 8.60 14.60 25.11
N VAL A 562 9.52 13.84 24.53
CA VAL A 562 9.62 12.37 24.60
C VAL A 562 11.07 11.99 24.85
N ASN A 563 11.35 11.18 25.86
CA ASN A 563 12.71 10.75 26.21
C ASN A 563 13.69 11.96 26.32
N ASP A 564 13.29 13.02 27.01
CA ASP A 564 14.04 14.26 27.18
C ASP A 564 14.36 15.00 25.85
N LYS A 565 13.75 14.58 24.76
CA LYS A 565 13.87 15.20 23.46
C LYS A 565 12.60 15.92 23.07
N GLN A 566 12.71 17.21 22.74
CA GLN A 566 11.60 17.97 22.19
C GLN A 566 11.23 17.46 20.80
N LEU A 567 9.96 17.16 20.59
CA LEU A 567 9.42 16.69 19.32
C LEU A 567 9.34 17.82 18.29
N SER A 568 9.53 17.47 17.03
CA SER A 568 9.42 18.44 15.94
C SER A 568 7.96 18.86 15.71
N ILE A 569 7.68 20.17 15.83
CA ILE A 569 6.39 20.75 15.48
C ILE A 569 6.40 21.08 14.00
N VAL A 570 5.56 20.40 13.26
CA VAL A 570 5.50 20.51 11.80
C VAL A 570 4.29 21.33 11.35
N HIS A 571 4.40 21.93 10.16
CA HIS A 571 3.27 22.63 9.52
C HIS A 571 2.31 21.66 8.83
N CYS A 572 2.83 20.57 8.34
CA CYS A 572 2.07 19.58 7.61
C CYS A 572 2.64 18.18 7.93
N ALA A 573 1.76 17.21 8.09
CA ALA A 573 2.13 15.83 8.32
C ALA A 573 1.30 14.88 7.44
N THR A 574 1.92 13.78 7.02
CA THR A 574 1.20 12.71 6.29
C THR A 574 0.56 11.76 7.29
N LEU A 575 -0.75 11.64 7.26
CA LEU A 575 -1.49 10.64 8.02
C LEU A 575 -2.31 9.77 7.05
N LEU A 576 -2.12 8.45 7.12
CA LEU A 576 -2.83 7.49 6.26
C LEU A 576 -2.84 7.90 4.77
N GLY A 577 -1.74 8.49 4.30
CA GLY A 577 -1.55 8.89 2.89
C GLY A 577 -2.11 10.25 2.49
N VAL A 578 -2.77 10.98 3.41
CA VAL A 578 -3.26 12.35 3.23
C VAL A 578 -2.33 13.32 3.96
N GLU A 579 -1.94 14.43 3.28
CA GLU A 579 -1.23 15.54 3.93
C GLU A 579 -2.24 16.39 4.69
N ILE A 580 -2.04 16.51 5.99
CA ILE A 580 -2.86 17.32 6.90
C ILE A 580 -2.03 18.53 7.30
N ASP A 581 -2.51 19.71 6.97
CA ASP A 581 -1.87 20.98 7.31
C ASP A 581 -2.52 21.62 8.55
N SER A 582 -1.81 22.54 9.19
CA SER A 582 -2.25 23.21 10.41
C SER A 582 -3.57 23.99 10.30
N LYS A 583 -4.05 24.26 9.09
CA LYS A 583 -5.31 24.97 8.81
C LYS A 583 -6.39 24.05 8.26
N LEU A 584 -6.09 22.77 8.08
CA LEU A 584 -6.93 21.77 7.38
C LEU A 584 -7.36 22.26 5.99
N SER A 585 -6.50 23.03 5.31
CA SER A 585 -6.79 23.58 3.98
C SER A 585 -6.62 22.56 2.86
N PHE A 586 -5.85 21.49 3.11
CA PHE A 586 -5.44 20.45 2.15
C PHE A 586 -4.63 20.98 0.95
N TYR A 587 -4.06 22.18 1.05
CA TYR A 587 -3.28 22.78 -0.03
C TYR A 587 -2.09 21.90 -0.42
N GLU A 588 -1.27 21.49 0.56
CA GLU A 588 -0.10 20.62 0.36
C GLU A 588 -0.50 19.25 -0.23
N HIS A 589 -1.64 18.70 0.23
CA HIS A 589 -2.16 17.46 -0.32
C HIS A 589 -2.52 17.59 -1.80
N VAL A 590 -3.26 18.62 -2.16
CA VAL A 590 -3.65 18.89 -3.56
C VAL A 590 -2.43 19.15 -4.42
N GLU A 591 -1.41 19.87 -3.93
CA GLU A 591 -0.13 20.03 -4.61
C GLU A 591 0.54 18.69 -4.93
N LYS A 592 0.62 17.82 -3.93
CA LYS A 592 1.18 16.46 -4.08
C LYS A 592 0.38 15.62 -5.07
N VAL A 593 -0.95 15.67 -5.01
CA VAL A 593 -1.86 15.01 -5.96
C VAL A 593 -1.63 15.55 -7.36
N CYS A 594 -1.60 16.87 -7.55
CA CYS A 594 -1.36 17.51 -8.85
C CYS A 594 0.00 17.11 -9.47
N LYS A 595 1.08 17.09 -8.65
CA LYS A 595 2.41 16.62 -9.11
C LYS A 595 2.38 15.16 -9.57
N LYS A 596 1.74 14.28 -8.80
CA LYS A 596 1.56 12.87 -9.16
C LYS A 596 0.74 12.71 -10.44
N LEU A 597 -0.39 13.42 -10.56
CA LEU A 597 -1.23 13.40 -11.75
C LEU A 597 -0.49 13.87 -12.98
N ALA A 598 0.19 15.01 -12.90
CA ALA A 598 0.97 15.57 -14.01
C ALA A 598 2.03 14.59 -14.51
N SER A 599 2.76 13.93 -13.60
CA SER A 599 3.75 12.90 -13.92
C SER A 599 3.11 11.71 -14.65
N ARG A 600 1.99 11.17 -14.16
CA ARG A 600 1.33 10.02 -14.79
C ARG A 600 0.70 10.36 -16.14
N ILE A 601 0.15 11.55 -16.29
CA ILE A 601 -0.36 12.06 -17.58
C ILE A 601 0.79 12.25 -18.58
N ALA A 602 1.95 12.73 -18.14
CA ALA A 602 3.14 12.86 -18.98
C ALA A 602 3.64 11.50 -19.50
N ILE A 603 3.65 10.48 -18.65
CA ILE A 603 3.97 9.11 -19.06
C ILE A 603 2.97 8.62 -20.12
N LEU A 604 1.66 8.76 -19.87
CA LEU A 604 0.62 8.37 -20.83
C LEU A 604 0.79 9.11 -22.16
N ARG A 605 1.08 10.43 -22.11
CA ARG A 605 1.36 11.24 -23.32
C ARG A 605 2.54 10.70 -24.12
N LYS A 606 3.61 10.26 -23.44
CA LYS A 606 4.81 9.71 -24.09
C LYS A 606 4.52 8.38 -24.82
N ILE A 607 3.64 7.56 -24.26
CA ILE A 607 3.36 6.21 -24.79
C ILE A 607 2.06 6.13 -25.61
N ARG A 608 1.24 7.17 -25.64
CA ARG A 608 -0.10 7.16 -26.25
C ARG A 608 -0.13 6.69 -27.71
N ALA A 609 0.95 6.97 -28.48
CA ALA A 609 1.04 6.58 -29.88
C ALA A 609 1.13 5.05 -30.10
N CYS A 610 1.57 4.31 -29.08
CA CYS A 610 1.69 2.85 -29.09
C CYS A 610 0.50 2.16 -28.40
N LEU A 611 -0.46 2.92 -27.82
CA LEU A 611 -1.61 2.41 -27.09
C LEU A 611 -2.90 2.63 -27.87
N PRO A 612 -3.70 1.59 -28.17
CA PRO A 612 -5.09 1.74 -28.56
C PRO A 612 -5.93 2.49 -27.53
N LEU A 613 -7.10 2.99 -27.90
CA LEU A 613 -7.97 3.78 -27.01
C LEU A 613 -8.31 3.02 -25.72
N ASN A 614 -8.69 1.75 -25.84
CA ASN A 614 -9.08 0.93 -24.68
C ASN A 614 -7.95 0.80 -23.66
N GLN A 615 -6.69 0.64 -24.12
CA GLN A 615 -5.53 0.55 -23.24
C GLN A 615 -5.16 1.91 -22.62
N ARG A 616 -5.41 3.03 -23.33
CA ARG A 616 -5.30 4.38 -22.74
C ARG A 616 -6.33 4.61 -21.66
N LEU A 617 -7.58 4.16 -21.87
CA LEU A 617 -8.64 4.16 -20.84
C LEU A 617 -8.27 3.27 -19.64
N GLN A 618 -7.76 2.07 -19.92
CA GLN A 618 -7.31 1.16 -18.86
C GLN A 618 -6.19 1.80 -18.03
N TYR A 619 -5.22 2.45 -18.65
CA TYR A 619 -4.16 3.19 -17.94
C TYR A 619 -4.74 4.31 -17.08
N TYR A 620 -5.65 5.12 -17.63
CA TYR A 620 -6.31 6.17 -16.87
C TYR A 620 -7.06 5.63 -15.66
N ASN A 621 -7.89 4.62 -15.84
CA ASN A 621 -8.69 4.03 -14.76
C ASN A 621 -7.83 3.34 -13.68
N SER A 622 -6.69 2.76 -14.04
CA SER A 622 -5.84 2.01 -13.11
C SER A 622 -4.72 2.83 -12.48
N VAL A 623 -4.27 3.92 -13.11
CA VAL A 623 -3.08 4.69 -12.66
C VAL A 623 -3.40 6.14 -12.32
N ILE A 624 -4.28 6.80 -13.10
CA ILE A 624 -4.55 8.23 -12.94
C ILE A 624 -5.74 8.44 -12.00
N ARG A 625 -6.87 7.80 -12.28
CA ARG A 625 -8.10 7.95 -11.52
C ARG A 625 -7.95 7.63 -10.02
N PRO A 626 -7.26 6.55 -9.60
CA PRO A 626 -7.09 6.25 -8.18
C PRO A 626 -6.36 7.34 -7.37
N ILE A 627 -5.47 8.10 -8.02
CA ILE A 627 -4.78 9.22 -7.36
C ILE A 627 -5.77 10.33 -6.98
N MET A 628 -6.78 10.58 -7.83
CA MET A 628 -7.82 11.58 -7.56
C MET A 628 -8.86 11.07 -6.56
N SER A 629 -9.18 9.78 -6.59
CA SER A 629 -10.28 9.23 -5.79
C SER A 629 -9.89 8.78 -4.39
N TYR A 630 -8.59 8.62 -4.09
CA TYR A 630 -8.15 8.22 -2.74
C TYR A 630 -8.51 9.29 -1.71
N ALA A 631 -9.33 8.92 -0.73
CA ALA A 631 -9.79 9.78 0.37
C ALA A 631 -10.38 11.14 -0.07
N ASN A 632 -10.92 11.21 -1.30
CA ASN A 632 -11.43 12.46 -1.87
C ASN A 632 -12.62 13.04 -1.08
N VAL A 633 -13.35 12.21 -0.35
CA VAL A 633 -14.48 12.64 0.51
C VAL A 633 -14.04 13.55 1.66
N ILE A 634 -12.76 13.51 2.00
CA ILE A 634 -12.13 14.31 3.05
C ILE A 634 -11.54 15.58 2.46
N TRP A 635 -10.51 15.44 1.63
CA TRP A 635 -9.73 16.58 1.15
C TRP A 635 -10.40 17.38 0.04
N ALA A 636 -11.39 16.80 -0.68
CA ALA A 636 -12.15 17.57 -1.67
C ALA A 636 -13.19 18.55 -1.05
N SER A 637 -13.16 18.72 0.27
CA SER A 637 -13.80 19.84 0.98
C SER A 637 -12.92 21.11 1.01
N CYS A 638 -11.78 21.11 0.30
CA CYS A 638 -10.91 22.26 0.11
C CYS A 638 -11.52 23.34 -0.78
N ASP A 639 -10.82 24.47 -0.95
CA ASP A 639 -11.27 25.59 -1.75
C ASP A 639 -11.51 25.18 -3.22
N LYS A 640 -12.49 25.86 -3.85
CA LYS A 640 -12.89 25.57 -5.25
C LYS A 640 -11.74 25.72 -6.24
N GLU A 641 -10.82 26.66 -6.02
CA GLU A 641 -9.63 26.83 -6.86
C GLU A 641 -8.74 25.57 -6.87
N LEU A 642 -8.56 24.94 -5.71
CA LEU A 642 -7.77 23.72 -5.59
C LEU A 642 -8.44 22.56 -6.35
N LEU A 643 -9.77 22.41 -6.23
CA LEU A 643 -10.53 21.44 -7.02
C LEU A 643 -10.42 21.71 -8.53
N TYR A 644 -10.44 22.97 -8.92
CA TYR A 644 -10.29 23.37 -10.32
C TYR A 644 -8.91 23.02 -10.87
N ARG A 645 -7.84 23.11 -10.08
CA ARG A 645 -6.50 22.66 -10.48
C ARG A 645 -6.47 21.17 -10.84
N ILE A 646 -7.11 20.33 -10.03
CA ILE A 646 -7.23 18.88 -10.32
C ILE A 646 -8.06 18.66 -11.57
N PHE A 647 -9.18 19.38 -11.71
CA PHE A 647 -10.03 19.29 -12.90
C PHE A 647 -9.31 19.72 -14.18
N LYS A 648 -8.44 20.74 -14.13
CA LYS A 648 -7.55 21.10 -15.26
C LYS A 648 -6.69 19.91 -15.70
N LEU A 649 -6.15 19.14 -14.75
CA LEU A 649 -5.37 17.94 -15.04
C LEU A 649 -6.23 16.81 -15.59
N GLN A 650 -7.47 16.64 -15.09
CA GLN A 650 -8.41 15.68 -15.64
C GLN A 650 -8.76 16.02 -17.10
N LYS A 651 -9.02 17.30 -17.44
CA LYS A 651 -9.21 17.76 -18.81
C LYS A 651 -7.99 17.45 -19.69
N ARG A 652 -6.78 17.66 -19.17
CA ARG A 652 -5.54 17.31 -19.88
C ARG A 652 -5.43 15.79 -20.11
N ALA A 653 -5.81 14.97 -19.12
CA ALA A 653 -5.84 13.52 -19.27
C ALA A 653 -6.81 13.08 -20.36
N ALA A 654 -8.02 13.67 -20.43
CA ALA A 654 -9.01 13.37 -21.48
C ALA A 654 -8.44 13.63 -22.88
N ARG A 655 -7.78 14.78 -23.10
CA ARG A 655 -7.12 15.07 -24.39
C ARG A 655 -6.05 14.05 -24.75
N VAL A 656 -5.26 13.61 -23.78
CA VAL A 656 -4.22 12.59 -24.01
C VAL A 656 -4.84 11.23 -24.34
N VAL A 657 -5.91 10.84 -23.64
CA VAL A 657 -6.63 9.58 -23.87
C VAL A 657 -7.29 9.57 -25.26
N CYS A 658 -7.95 10.64 -25.65
CA CYS A 658 -8.59 10.77 -26.96
C CYS A 658 -7.61 11.04 -28.11
N TYR A 659 -6.33 11.30 -27.81
CA TYR A 659 -5.36 11.74 -28.82
C TYR A 659 -5.77 13.06 -29.49
N ALA A 660 -6.47 13.91 -28.75
CA ALA A 660 -7.04 15.15 -29.22
C ALA A 660 -6.06 16.33 -29.07
N ASP A 661 -6.35 17.41 -29.81
CA ASP A 661 -5.61 18.66 -29.77
C ASP A 661 -5.76 19.39 -28.43
N ARG A 662 -4.85 20.35 -28.21
CA ARG A 662 -4.84 21.23 -27.04
C ARG A 662 -6.13 22.07 -26.93
N LEU A 663 -6.70 22.47 -28.04
CA LEU A 663 -7.91 23.32 -28.12
C LEU A 663 -9.22 22.53 -28.13
N ALA A 664 -9.16 21.19 -28.23
CA ALA A 664 -10.36 20.36 -28.28
C ALA A 664 -11.28 20.60 -27.08
N SER A 665 -12.59 20.69 -27.32
CA SER A 665 -13.60 20.91 -26.29
C SER A 665 -13.55 19.82 -25.22
N SER A 666 -13.36 20.24 -23.98
CA SER A 666 -13.32 19.28 -22.86
C SER A 666 -14.69 18.66 -22.58
N VAL A 667 -15.79 19.35 -22.84
CA VAL A 667 -17.16 18.80 -22.69
C VAL A 667 -17.37 17.68 -23.69
N ALA A 668 -17.06 17.92 -24.98
CA ALA A 668 -17.18 16.90 -26.02
C ALA A 668 -16.35 15.65 -25.71
N LEU A 669 -15.10 15.84 -25.23
CA LEU A 669 -14.23 14.73 -24.87
C LEU A 669 -14.77 13.94 -23.66
N PHE A 670 -15.30 14.61 -22.63
CA PHE A 670 -15.88 13.96 -21.47
C PHE A 670 -17.14 13.19 -21.85
N ASN A 671 -18.00 13.76 -22.72
CA ASN A 671 -19.17 13.07 -23.20
C ASN A 671 -18.81 11.82 -24.02
N MET A 672 -17.82 11.92 -24.91
CA MET A 672 -17.33 10.79 -25.69
C MET A 672 -16.71 9.67 -24.81
N LEU A 673 -16.04 10.05 -23.72
CA LEU A 673 -15.41 9.11 -22.80
C LEU A 673 -16.37 8.56 -21.74
N GLY A 674 -17.58 9.09 -21.62
CA GLY A 674 -18.49 8.80 -20.51
C GLY A 674 -17.91 9.22 -19.16
N TRP A 675 -17.25 10.37 -19.08
CA TRP A 675 -16.67 10.88 -17.85
C TRP A 675 -17.46 12.03 -17.29
N ILE A 676 -17.44 12.16 -15.96
CA ILE A 676 -17.92 13.36 -15.25
C ILE A 676 -16.74 14.10 -14.63
N PRO A 677 -16.89 15.41 -14.36
CA PRO A 677 -15.88 16.19 -13.66
C PRO A 677 -15.56 15.62 -12.27
N PHE A 678 -14.31 15.77 -11.85
CA PHE A 678 -13.86 15.31 -10.54
C PHE A 678 -14.70 15.90 -9.39
N TYR A 679 -15.07 17.17 -9.47
CA TYR A 679 -15.91 17.85 -8.45
C TYR A 679 -17.36 17.33 -8.39
N GLU A 680 -17.84 16.63 -9.40
CA GLU A 680 -19.11 15.87 -9.34
C GLU A 680 -18.89 14.44 -8.82
N GLN A 681 -17.78 13.82 -9.22
CA GLN A 681 -17.48 12.46 -8.77
C GLN A 681 -17.36 12.36 -7.24
N HIS A 682 -16.72 13.33 -6.56
CA HIS A 682 -16.57 13.28 -5.12
C HIS A 682 -17.92 13.40 -4.37
N LYS A 683 -18.91 14.07 -4.96
CA LYS A 683 -20.27 14.12 -4.40
C LYS A 683 -20.94 12.73 -4.41
N ILE A 684 -20.75 11.98 -5.52
CA ILE A 684 -21.20 10.58 -5.60
C ILE A 684 -20.52 9.73 -4.54
N ASP A 685 -19.21 9.92 -4.34
CA ASP A 685 -18.44 9.15 -3.36
C ASP A 685 -18.91 9.46 -1.93
N LYS A 686 -19.21 10.72 -1.59
CA LYS A 686 -19.81 11.12 -0.31
C LYS A 686 -21.20 10.48 -0.11
N CYS A 687 -22.07 10.54 -1.12
CA CYS A 687 -23.40 9.91 -1.03
C CYS A 687 -23.31 8.39 -0.90
N ALA A 688 -22.33 7.75 -1.55
CA ALA A 688 -22.11 6.32 -1.43
C ALA A 688 -21.66 5.90 -0.01
N LEU A 689 -20.82 6.72 0.64
CA LEU A 689 -20.46 6.50 2.04
C LEU A 689 -21.65 6.76 2.97
N MET A 690 -22.44 7.79 2.69
CA MET A 690 -23.65 8.07 3.44
C MET A 690 -24.67 6.92 3.34
N TYR A 691 -24.85 6.34 2.14
CA TYR A 691 -25.65 5.14 1.95
C TYR A 691 -25.18 3.98 2.84
N LYS A 692 -23.86 3.71 2.80
CA LYS A 692 -23.27 2.66 3.64
C LYS A 692 -23.50 2.92 5.13
N ARG A 693 -23.42 4.18 5.55
CA ARG A 693 -23.62 4.59 6.93
C ARG A 693 -25.07 4.35 7.37
N VAL A 694 -26.03 4.79 6.58
CA VAL A 694 -27.48 4.60 6.85
C VAL A 694 -27.84 3.11 6.94
N ASN A 695 -27.15 2.25 6.17
CA ASN A 695 -27.38 0.80 6.14
C ASN A 695 -26.46 0.01 7.09
N GLY A 696 -25.79 0.65 8.05
CA GLY A 696 -24.94 -0.04 9.05
C GLY A 696 -23.70 -0.72 8.50
N MET A 697 -23.22 -0.30 7.34
CA MET A 697 -22.05 -0.91 6.64
C MET A 697 -20.74 -0.16 6.94
N LEU A 698 -20.71 0.71 7.94
CA LEU A 698 -19.54 1.47 8.37
C LEU A 698 -19.31 1.31 9.88
N PRO A 699 -18.12 1.66 10.39
CA PRO A 699 -17.81 1.61 11.81
C PRO A 699 -18.76 2.44 12.66
N ASN A 700 -19.06 1.97 13.88
CA ASN A 700 -19.99 2.63 14.80
C ASN A 700 -19.57 4.05 15.19
N TYR A 701 -18.25 4.31 15.29
CA TYR A 701 -17.73 5.65 15.65
C TYR A 701 -18.12 6.75 14.63
N LEU A 702 -18.52 6.40 13.41
CA LEU A 702 -19.05 7.37 12.46
C LEU A 702 -20.50 7.76 12.76
N ASN A 703 -21.20 7.04 13.65
CA ASN A 703 -22.58 7.32 13.98
C ASN A 703 -22.73 8.42 15.04
N ASP A 704 -21.66 8.78 15.76
CA ASP A 704 -21.69 9.75 16.88
C ASP A 704 -22.27 11.12 16.49
N HIS A 705 -22.09 11.55 15.24
CA HIS A 705 -22.60 12.82 14.71
C HIS A 705 -23.73 12.64 13.70
N LEU A 706 -24.29 11.42 13.56
CA LEU A 706 -25.39 11.17 12.65
C LEU A 706 -26.63 10.61 13.37
N VAL A 707 -27.63 11.44 13.47
CA VAL A 707 -28.95 11.04 13.97
C VAL A 707 -29.89 10.95 12.78
N LEU A 708 -30.57 9.81 12.60
CA LEU A 708 -31.68 9.69 11.66
C LEU A 708 -32.95 10.34 12.28
N ASN A 709 -33.77 10.97 11.47
CA ASN A 709 -34.93 11.70 11.95
C ASN A 709 -35.92 10.83 12.76
N ASN A 710 -36.00 9.52 12.48
CA ASN A 710 -36.84 8.59 13.24
C ASN A 710 -36.44 8.42 14.71
N LYS A 711 -35.17 8.71 15.05
CA LYS A 711 -34.69 8.68 16.45
C LYS A 711 -34.99 9.97 17.22
N ARG A 712 -35.49 11.01 16.55
CA ARG A 712 -35.67 12.35 17.13
C ARG A 712 -37.13 12.70 17.40
N HIS A 713 -38.08 12.12 16.65
CA HIS A 713 -39.51 12.39 16.78
C HIS A 713 -40.30 11.08 16.68
N SER A 714 -41.25 10.90 17.59
CA SER A 714 -42.20 9.76 17.61
C SER A 714 -43.23 9.79 16.49
N ARG A 715 -43.30 10.86 15.68
CA ARG A 715 -44.21 10.96 14.53
C ARG A 715 -43.63 10.29 13.31
N ASP A 716 -44.28 9.27 12.83
CA ASP A 716 -43.94 8.54 11.61
C ASP A 716 -44.29 9.39 10.38
N THR A 717 -43.40 10.26 9.96
CA THR A 717 -43.53 10.98 8.68
C THR A 717 -42.92 10.12 7.57
N ARG A 718 -43.48 10.16 6.35
CA ARG A 718 -43.01 9.40 5.16
C ARG A 718 -41.53 9.49 4.87
N PHE A 719 -40.81 10.41 5.49
CA PHE A 719 -39.37 10.68 5.31
C PHE A 719 -38.52 10.45 6.57
N ALA A 720 -39.14 10.13 7.71
CA ALA A 720 -38.45 10.07 9.00
C ALA A 720 -37.36 9.01 9.05
N THR A 721 -37.55 7.88 8.38
CA THR A 721 -36.61 6.74 8.42
C THR A 721 -35.38 6.89 7.57
N ILE A 722 -35.34 7.83 6.62
CA ILE A 722 -34.26 7.94 5.59
C ILE A 722 -33.57 9.30 5.61
N ASN A 723 -34.19 10.33 6.16
CA ASN A 723 -33.59 11.65 6.30
C ASN A 723 -32.61 11.65 7.49
N ALA A 724 -31.42 12.18 7.26
CA ALA A 724 -30.44 12.39 8.29
C ALA A 724 -30.54 13.81 8.85
N VAL A 725 -30.41 13.94 10.17
CA VAL A 725 -30.31 15.26 10.84
C VAL A 725 -28.95 15.86 10.52
N CYS A 726 -28.95 17.05 9.93
CA CYS A 726 -27.69 17.77 9.70
C CYS A 726 -27.13 18.25 11.04
N PRO A 727 -25.88 17.93 11.38
CA PRO A 727 -25.25 18.45 12.59
C PRO A 727 -25.25 19.98 12.60
N LYS A 728 -25.42 20.57 13.78
CA LYS A 728 -25.31 22.01 13.94
C LYS A 728 -23.86 22.43 13.79
N TYR A 729 -23.62 23.52 13.11
CA TYR A 729 -22.29 24.13 12.95
C TYR A 729 -22.44 25.66 12.99
N LYS A 730 -21.37 26.35 13.34
CA LYS A 730 -21.33 27.82 13.47
C LYS A 730 -20.78 28.49 12.21
N ARG A 731 -19.82 27.84 11.53
CA ARG A 731 -19.10 28.43 10.40
C ARG A 731 -19.04 27.47 9.22
N GLU A 732 -19.38 27.97 8.04
CA GLU A 732 -19.36 27.19 6.80
C GLU A 732 -17.92 26.77 6.43
N THR A 733 -16.92 27.63 6.75
CA THR A 733 -15.50 27.37 6.45
C THR A 733 -14.85 26.32 7.36
N GLU A 734 -15.49 25.92 8.44
CA GLU A 734 -15.00 24.96 9.45
C GLU A 734 -15.99 23.78 9.60
N GLY A 735 -16.89 23.81 10.56
CA GLY A 735 -17.86 22.73 10.76
C GLY A 735 -18.73 22.44 9.53
N GLY A 736 -19.08 23.47 8.77
CA GLY A 736 -19.92 23.36 7.56
C GLY A 736 -19.29 22.49 6.46
N ARG A 737 -17.96 22.41 6.36
CA ARG A 737 -17.26 21.58 5.37
C ARG A 737 -16.94 20.15 5.85
N SER A 738 -17.27 19.79 7.10
CA SER A 738 -17.10 18.43 7.60
C SER A 738 -17.86 17.42 6.73
N PHE A 739 -17.40 16.15 6.74
CA PHE A 739 -18.11 15.10 6.04
C PHE A 739 -19.54 14.92 6.60
N ALA A 740 -19.68 14.94 7.91
CA ALA A 740 -20.98 14.81 8.57
C ALA A 740 -22.00 15.83 8.08
N VAL A 741 -21.62 17.08 7.88
CA VAL A 741 -22.50 18.15 7.37
C VAL A 741 -22.69 18.03 5.85
N THR A 742 -21.59 17.99 5.09
CA THR A 742 -21.66 18.03 3.61
C THR A 742 -22.31 16.79 3.02
N ALA A 743 -22.02 15.59 3.55
CA ALA A 743 -22.63 14.35 3.08
C ALA A 743 -24.11 14.29 3.44
N THR A 744 -24.51 14.79 4.62
CA THR A 744 -25.91 14.87 5.03
C THR A 744 -26.71 15.82 4.15
N LYS A 745 -26.17 17.03 3.86
CA LYS A 745 -26.82 17.97 2.92
C LYS A 745 -27.01 17.32 1.54
N LEU A 746 -25.96 16.70 1.00
CA LEU A 746 -26.02 16.01 -0.30
C LEU A 746 -27.02 14.86 -0.31
N TRP A 747 -27.02 14.04 0.74
CA TRP A 747 -27.93 12.90 0.90
C TRP A 747 -29.40 13.33 0.95
N ASN A 748 -29.73 14.32 1.76
CA ASN A 748 -31.09 14.81 1.91
C ASN A 748 -31.63 15.46 0.64
N ASN A 749 -30.76 16.01 -0.21
CA ASN A 749 -31.11 16.58 -1.51
C ASN A 749 -31.31 15.53 -2.61
N LEU A 750 -31.00 14.25 -2.35
CA LEU A 750 -31.28 13.18 -3.32
C LEU A 750 -32.78 12.85 -3.36
N PRO A 751 -33.35 12.53 -4.53
CA PRO A 751 -34.70 12.01 -4.64
C PRO A 751 -34.90 10.75 -3.80
N LEU A 752 -36.10 10.56 -3.25
CA LEU A 752 -36.42 9.45 -2.37
C LEU A 752 -36.15 8.08 -3.01
N HIS A 753 -36.53 7.93 -4.29
CA HIS A 753 -36.30 6.69 -5.04
C HIS A 753 -34.81 6.35 -5.15
N THR A 754 -33.94 7.36 -5.26
CA THR A 754 -32.48 7.16 -5.32
C THR A 754 -31.90 6.70 -3.98
N ARG A 755 -32.45 7.21 -2.87
CA ARG A 755 -32.02 6.84 -1.50
C ARG A 755 -32.49 5.44 -1.06
N LYS A 756 -33.56 4.93 -1.69
CA LYS A 756 -34.14 3.59 -1.43
C LYS A 756 -33.57 2.48 -2.31
N LEU A 757 -32.55 2.75 -3.12
CA LEU A 757 -31.92 1.72 -3.98
C LEU A 757 -31.27 0.61 -3.15
N ASP A 758 -31.30 -0.62 -3.66
CA ASP A 758 -30.92 -1.83 -2.93
C ASP A 758 -29.38 -1.97 -2.74
N SER A 759 -28.56 -1.23 -3.47
CA SER A 759 -27.11 -1.33 -3.38
C SER A 759 -26.39 -0.02 -3.64
N VAL A 760 -25.20 0.11 -3.05
CA VAL A 760 -24.26 1.21 -3.33
C VAL A 760 -23.95 1.33 -4.82
N THR A 761 -23.88 0.20 -5.52
CA THR A 761 -23.58 0.18 -6.97
C THR A 761 -24.74 0.80 -7.76
N CYS A 762 -25.99 0.48 -7.42
CA CYS A 762 -27.18 1.07 -8.03
C CYS A 762 -27.27 2.57 -7.75
N LEU A 763 -26.99 2.99 -6.50
CA LEU A 763 -26.92 4.41 -6.13
C LEU A 763 -25.89 5.16 -6.99
N ARG A 764 -24.67 4.65 -7.07
CA ARG A 764 -23.58 5.26 -7.86
C ARG A 764 -23.97 5.39 -9.33
N LYS A 765 -24.55 4.35 -9.92
CA LYS A 765 -25.02 4.35 -11.32
C LYS A 765 -26.12 5.37 -11.55
N ASN A 766 -27.10 5.44 -10.65
CA ASN A 766 -28.22 6.37 -10.77
C ASN A 766 -27.74 7.83 -10.68
N MET A 767 -26.95 8.16 -9.68
CA MET A 767 -26.37 9.50 -9.52
C MET A 767 -25.48 9.88 -10.70
N PHE A 768 -24.65 8.95 -11.17
CA PHE A 768 -23.81 9.16 -12.33
C PHE A 768 -24.64 9.46 -13.59
N ALA A 769 -25.66 8.65 -13.87
CA ALA A 769 -26.55 8.83 -15.02
C ALA A 769 -27.25 10.20 -15.00
N ARG A 770 -27.72 10.64 -13.82
CA ARG A 770 -28.35 11.94 -13.64
C ARG A 770 -27.37 13.08 -13.94
N ILE A 771 -26.19 13.08 -13.32
CA ILE A 771 -25.17 14.11 -13.53
C ILE A 771 -24.69 14.11 -14.99
N PHE A 772 -24.50 12.93 -15.56
CA PHE A 772 -24.08 12.81 -16.96
C PHE A 772 -25.12 13.34 -17.93
N LYS A 773 -26.42 13.10 -17.67
CA LYS A 773 -27.54 13.65 -18.46
C LYS A 773 -27.55 15.18 -18.42
N GLU A 774 -27.37 15.78 -17.26
CA GLU A 774 -27.25 17.22 -17.08
C GLU A 774 -26.00 17.75 -17.83
N GLN A 775 -24.87 17.03 -17.79
CA GLN A 775 -23.65 17.40 -18.49
C GLN A 775 -23.82 17.44 -20.02
N LEU A 776 -24.64 16.57 -20.61
CA LEU A 776 -24.85 16.52 -22.06
C LEU A 776 -25.44 17.84 -22.63
N THR A 777 -26.11 18.62 -21.80
CA THR A 777 -26.71 19.93 -22.19
C THR A 777 -25.73 21.10 -22.07
N LEU A 778 -24.53 20.87 -21.46
CA LEU A 778 -23.58 21.94 -21.21
C LEU A 778 -22.75 22.27 -22.47
N LYS A 779 -22.56 23.58 -22.72
CA LYS A 779 -21.58 24.07 -23.70
C LYS A 779 -20.17 24.14 -23.09
N HIS A 780 -20.06 24.52 -21.82
CA HIS A 780 -18.82 24.64 -21.06
C HIS A 780 -19.02 24.13 -19.64
N PHE A 781 -17.96 23.62 -19.02
CA PHE A 781 -17.97 23.28 -17.59
C PHE A 781 -17.90 24.54 -16.73
N VAL A 782 -18.83 24.68 -15.79
CA VAL A 782 -18.84 25.68 -14.72
C VAL A 782 -18.39 25.00 -13.43
N VAL A 783 -17.43 25.60 -12.71
CA VAL A 783 -16.85 25.07 -11.46
C VAL A 783 -17.32 25.89 -10.25
#